data_419f5e3390f2e4ec7210c67c4444a4f3
#
_entry.id   419f5e3390f2e4ec7210c67c4444a4f3
#
_cell.length_a   1.000
_cell.length_b   1.000
_cell.length_c   1.000
_cell.angle_alpha   90.00
_cell.angle_beta   90.00
_cell.angle_gamma   90.00
#
_symmetry.space_group_name_H-M   'P 1'
#
loop_
_entity.id
_entity.type
_entity.pdbx_description
1 polymer ?
#
loop_
_entity_poly.entity_id
_entity_poly.type
_entity_poly.pdbx_seq_one_letter_code
_entity_poly.pdbx_strand_id
1 'polypeptide(L)'
;MEWTSLNDLREKYLSFFESKGHLRLPSFSLIPNNDNSLLLINSGMAPMKKYFTGEITPPRNRVTTCQKCIRTPDIEEVGKTDRHGTFFEMLGNFSFGDYFKKEATAWAWEFCTKVLEMPVDKLYVTIYENDDEAFDIWTKQNGVDASHIVRLGKADNFWEHGSGPCGPCSEIYFDRGEKYGCGSPDCGPGCECDRYVEFWNNVFSQFNNDGNGNYTELVQKNIDTGMGLERLACIMQGVDNIFEVDTVQNIMKKISEISGAKYHEDAKKDVSLRIITDHVRSATFMIGDGVIPSNNGRGYVLRRLIRRACRHGRLLGVNEPFLYKVCDTVIHENHVAYPELADKAELITKVIRAEEDSFGKTIDAGLAMLDEYIDKLEGNVFSGEDAFKLNDTYGFPLDLTKDILEEKGITVDEDKFNALLAAQKATARAARKDAGADAWKGNSVKIDADKTDFVGYTDFDCDAKILAIVNADGDLVDMLGAGESGTVVLDKTPFYAQSGGQVGDSGVIKNGEDNAFIVADTAKNADSIYLHKGEVSRGIISVGDSVFASINAARRKAIMRNHTAAHLLQAALRQVLGTHVEQAGQLVDETEVRFDFTHFNPMTTQEIAEVEMLVNKFILSASSVTMQEMPIEEAKKMGAMMLFGEKYGNIVRVVKAGDFSTEFCGGTHVANSGEIGLFKIVSEASVAAGVRRITAYTGFGSLAYLNLNEMAVKAVASILKTSENEVEERTQAVISDNKEMEKEIQALNAEITKLKSADMFSKPILVDGLELYIAKIEGTTPDALRSMGDDLKNKGDNVVAIIAGVNGEKANLVAVCGKNAIAKGVKAGDLVREIAKLAGGGGGGRPDSAMAGAKDISKLDDALAAVEQTVKSLIK
;
A
#
# COMPACT_ATOMS: atom_id res chain seq x y z
N MET A 1 -25.76 -15.35 -37.37
CA MET A 1 -24.94 -15.09 -36.19
C MET A 1 -25.67 -15.73 -35.01
N GLU A 2 -25.10 -16.75 -34.40
CA GLU A 2 -25.68 -17.48 -33.28
C GLU A 2 -25.18 -16.90 -31.96
N TRP A 3 -26.02 -16.77 -30.97
CA TRP A 3 -25.64 -16.36 -29.63
C TRP A 3 -24.56 -17.31 -29.08
N THR A 4 -23.42 -16.79 -28.63
CA THR A 4 -22.30 -17.59 -28.16
C THR A 4 -21.76 -17.01 -26.86
N SER A 5 -21.51 -17.86 -25.86
CA SER A 5 -20.97 -17.42 -24.58
C SER A 5 -19.55 -16.89 -24.74
N LEU A 6 -19.13 -15.99 -23.82
CA LEU A 6 -17.75 -15.46 -23.80
C LEU A 6 -16.71 -16.58 -23.74
N ASN A 7 -16.95 -17.59 -22.92
CA ASN A 7 -16.05 -18.74 -22.79
C ASN A 7 -15.98 -19.58 -24.08
N ASP A 8 -17.09 -19.79 -24.76
CA ASP A 8 -17.11 -20.52 -26.04
C ASP A 8 -16.44 -19.72 -27.16
N LEU A 9 -16.60 -18.38 -27.16
CA LEU A 9 -15.92 -17.52 -28.12
C LEU A 9 -14.40 -17.61 -27.97
N ARG A 10 -13.89 -17.61 -26.73
CA ARG A 10 -12.48 -17.81 -26.44
C ARG A 10 -11.99 -19.14 -27.00
N GLU A 11 -12.72 -20.21 -26.73
CA GLU A 11 -12.34 -21.55 -27.20
C GLU A 11 -12.44 -21.69 -28.72
N LYS A 12 -13.50 -21.17 -29.36
CA LYS A 12 -13.65 -21.15 -30.83
C LYS A 12 -12.45 -20.47 -31.51
N TYR A 13 -11.98 -19.34 -30.95
CA TYR A 13 -10.84 -18.62 -31.49
C TYR A 13 -9.52 -19.41 -31.36
N LEU A 14 -9.23 -19.88 -30.15
CA LEU A 14 -7.99 -20.59 -29.88
C LEU A 14 -7.92 -21.90 -30.70
N SER A 15 -8.99 -22.69 -30.72
CA SER A 15 -9.07 -23.92 -31.51
C SER A 15 -9.02 -23.69 -33.02
N PHE A 16 -9.60 -22.57 -33.50
CA PHE A 16 -9.48 -22.20 -34.92
C PHE A 16 -8.02 -21.97 -35.31
N PHE A 17 -7.27 -21.19 -34.51
CA PHE A 17 -5.85 -20.94 -34.83
C PHE A 17 -4.96 -22.15 -34.58
N GLU A 18 -5.29 -23.03 -33.63
CA GLU A 18 -4.63 -24.34 -33.50
C GLU A 18 -4.80 -25.16 -34.80
N SER A 19 -5.98 -25.14 -35.45
CA SER A 19 -6.23 -25.79 -36.74
C SER A 19 -5.39 -25.21 -37.88
N LYS A 20 -4.95 -23.92 -37.72
CA LYS A 20 -4.02 -23.25 -38.68
C LYS A 20 -2.55 -23.47 -38.31
N GLY A 21 -2.25 -24.34 -37.36
CA GLY A 21 -0.90 -24.74 -36.96
C GLY A 21 -0.25 -23.86 -35.88
N HIS A 22 -1.01 -23.00 -35.23
CA HIS A 22 -0.52 -22.19 -34.13
C HIS A 22 -0.33 -23.02 -32.86
N LEU A 23 0.68 -22.73 -32.08
CA LEU A 23 0.86 -23.23 -30.73
C LEU A 23 0.03 -22.37 -29.76
N ARG A 24 -0.94 -23.01 -29.09
CA ARG A 24 -1.69 -22.34 -28.05
C ARG A 24 -0.81 -22.16 -26.81
N LEU A 25 -0.60 -20.91 -26.39
CA LEU A 25 0.07 -20.56 -25.14
C LEU A 25 -0.95 -20.14 -24.09
N PRO A 26 -0.68 -20.42 -22.80
CA PRO A 26 -1.47 -19.85 -21.72
C PRO A 26 -1.28 -18.32 -21.69
N SER A 27 -2.20 -17.63 -21.04
CA SER A 27 -2.02 -16.20 -20.76
C SER A 27 -0.77 -15.97 -19.91
N PHE A 28 0.01 -14.98 -20.28
CA PHE A 28 1.11 -14.51 -19.45
C PHE A 28 0.56 -13.73 -18.24
N SER A 29 1.39 -13.60 -17.21
CA SER A 29 1.08 -12.76 -16.05
C SER A 29 0.86 -11.29 -16.46
N LEU A 30 -0.02 -10.59 -15.75
CA LEU A 30 -0.19 -9.13 -15.87
C LEU A 30 1.07 -8.35 -15.46
N ILE A 31 1.96 -8.99 -14.72
CA ILE A 31 3.25 -8.40 -14.31
C ILE A 31 4.27 -8.64 -15.44
N PRO A 32 4.79 -7.54 -16.08
CA PRO A 32 5.79 -7.69 -17.11
C PRO A 32 7.06 -8.38 -16.61
N ASN A 33 7.57 -9.33 -17.37
CA ASN A 33 8.82 -10.02 -17.05
C ASN A 33 10.00 -9.33 -17.77
N ASN A 34 10.90 -8.70 -17.01
CA ASN A 34 12.09 -8.00 -17.52
C ASN A 34 11.79 -6.86 -18.53
N ASP A 35 10.65 -6.23 -18.44
CA ASP A 35 10.32 -5.01 -19.18
C ASP A 35 9.90 -3.89 -18.21
N ASN A 36 10.80 -2.93 -18.01
CA ASN A 36 10.56 -1.78 -17.13
C ASN A 36 9.80 -0.64 -17.84
N SER A 37 9.51 -0.77 -19.13
CA SER A 37 8.74 0.23 -19.89
C SER A 37 7.24 0.14 -19.61
N LEU A 38 6.77 -1.01 -19.13
CA LEU A 38 5.37 -1.28 -18.83
C LEU A 38 5.16 -1.51 -17.33
N LEU A 39 4.14 -0.90 -16.80
CA LEU A 39 3.71 -1.13 -15.42
C LEU A 39 2.92 -2.45 -15.30
N LEU A 40 2.02 -2.69 -16.25
CA LEU A 40 1.18 -3.88 -16.38
C LEU A 40 1.07 -4.26 -17.84
N ILE A 41 0.85 -5.53 -18.15
CA ILE A 41 0.62 -6.01 -19.51
C ILE A 41 -0.70 -5.44 -20.01
N ASN A 42 -0.65 -4.77 -21.17
CA ASN A 42 -1.75 -4.03 -21.79
C ASN A 42 -2.08 -4.47 -23.23
N SER A 43 -1.34 -5.47 -23.76
CA SER A 43 -1.58 -6.03 -25.09
C SER A 43 -1.07 -7.47 -25.19
N GLY A 44 -1.54 -8.19 -26.20
CA GLY A 44 -1.12 -9.58 -26.47
C GLY A 44 0.35 -9.71 -26.84
N MET A 45 0.90 -8.72 -27.52
CA MET A 45 2.28 -8.71 -27.99
C MET A 45 3.29 -8.41 -26.87
N ALA A 46 2.90 -7.60 -25.88
CA ALA A 46 3.81 -7.09 -24.86
C ALA A 46 4.70 -8.17 -24.18
N PRO A 47 4.18 -9.33 -23.73
CA PRO A 47 5.01 -10.37 -23.15
C PRO A 47 5.90 -11.10 -24.15
N MET A 48 5.65 -10.97 -25.44
CA MET A 48 6.34 -11.67 -26.53
C MET A 48 7.28 -10.76 -27.36
N LYS A 49 7.49 -9.52 -26.95
CA LYS A 49 8.26 -8.49 -27.68
C LYS A 49 9.62 -8.99 -28.19
N LYS A 50 10.31 -9.84 -27.40
CA LYS A 50 11.61 -10.41 -27.76
C LYS A 50 11.56 -11.45 -28.90
N TYR A 51 10.39 -12.05 -29.15
CA TYR A 51 10.20 -12.93 -30.31
C TYR A 51 10.08 -12.12 -31.60
N PHE A 52 9.44 -10.96 -31.53
CA PHE A 52 9.30 -10.03 -32.67
C PHE A 52 10.62 -9.41 -33.08
N THR A 53 11.51 -9.11 -32.14
CA THR A 53 12.85 -8.55 -32.42
C THR A 53 13.87 -9.62 -32.79
N GLY A 54 13.56 -10.90 -32.64
CA GLY A 54 14.48 -11.98 -32.88
C GLY A 54 15.55 -12.19 -31.78
N GLU A 55 15.43 -11.48 -30.64
CA GLU A 55 16.35 -11.65 -29.49
C GLU A 55 16.26 -13.04 -28.87
N ILE A 56 15.08 -13.63 -28.91
CA ILE A 56 14.81 -14.97 -28.37
C ILE A 56 14.03 -15.77 -29.42
N THR A 57 14.41 -17.03 -29.62
CA THR A 57 13.67 -17.94 -30.51
C THR A 57 12.33 -18.29 -29.88
N PRO A 58 11.19 -18.09 -30.59
CA PRO A 58 9.88 -18.47 -30.10
C PRO A 58 9.74 -20.00 -29.99
N PRO A 59 8.86 -20.53 -29.14
CA PRO A 59 8.63 -21.98 -29.04
C PRO A 59 8.05 -22.58 -30.33
N ARG A 60 7.38 -21.76 -31.13
CA ARG A 60 6.92 -22.03 -32.50
C ARG A 60 6.74 -20.69 -33.24
N ASN A 61 6.94 -20.67 -34.58
CA ASN A 61 6.79 -19.43 -35.35
C ASN A 61 5.34 -18.94 -35.46
N ARG A 62 4.37 -19.80 -35.13
CA ARG A 62 2.93 -19.47 -35.03
C ARG A 62 2.45 -19.70 -33.60
N VAL A 63 1.91 -18.69 -32.98
CA VAL A 63 1.40 -18.76 -31.61
C VAL A 63 0.01 -18.14 -31.57
N THR A 64 -0.88 -18.69 -30.75
CA THR A 64 -2.15 -18.07 -30.37
C THR A 64 -2.32 -18.06 -28.86
N THR A 65 -2.91 -17.00 -28.34
CA THR A 65 -3.19 -16.86 -26.92
C THR A 65 -4.40 -15.98 -26.66
N CYS A 66 -5.01 -16.16 -25.48
CA CYS A 66 -5.96 -15.21 -24.92
C CYS A 66 -5.23 -14.53 -23.75
N GLN A 67 -4.78 -13.29 -23.94
CA GLN A 67 -3.95 -12.57 -22.98
C GLN A 67 -4.79 -11.67 -22.09
N LYS A 68 -4.61 -11.82 -20.77
CA LYS A 68 -5.09 -10.89 -19.75
C LYS A 68 -4.42 -9.54 -19.94
N CYS A 69 -5.21 -8.46 -19.98
CA CYS A 69 -4.70 -7.10 -20.17
C CYS A 69 -5.31 -6.15 -19.14
N ILE A 70 -4.50 -5.18 -18.69
CA ILE A 70 -4.96 -4.06 -17.89
C ILE A 70 -4.59 -2.74 -18.59
N ARG A 71 -5.61 -1.89 -18.81
CA ARG A 71 -5.44 -0.51 -19.29
C ARG A 71 -6.12 0.44 -18.33
N THR A 72 -5.40 1.44 -17.87
CA THR A 72 -5.87 2.42 -16.88
C THR A 72 -5.91 3.87 -17.35
N PRO A 73 -5.41 4.27 -18.54
CA PRO A 73 -5.53 5.65 -18.99
C PRO A 73 -6.99 6.13 -19.01
N ASP A 74 -7.93 5.27 -19.42
CA ASP A 74 -9.33 5.60 -19.60
C ASP A 74 -10.22 5.19 -18.41
N ILE A 75 -9.66 5.09 -17.21
CA ILE A 75 -10.37 4.62 -16.01
C ILE A 75 -11.59 5.51 -15.68
N GLU A 76 -11.53 6.81 -16.00
CA GLU A 76 -12.63 7.76 -15.82
C GLU A 76 -13.78 7.52 -16.76
N GLU A 77 -13.56 6.89 -17.93
CA GLU A 77 -14.57 6.54 -18.92
C GLU A 77 -15.31 5.24 -18.60
N VAL A 78 -14.73 4.43 -17.69
CA VAL A 78 -15.34 3.16 -17.25
C VAL A 78 -16.69 3.43 -16.57
N GLY A 79 -17.71 2.75 -17.06
CA GLY A 79 -19.09 2.89 -16.60
C GLY A 79 -19.88 3.99 -17.27
N LYS A 80 -19.22 4.99 -17.90
CA LYS A 80 -19.87 6.07 -18.65
C LYS A 80 -20.08 5.71 -20.12
N THR A 81 -19.18 4.95 -20.70
CA THR A 81 -19.21 4.48 -22.09
C THR A 81 -19.57 2.99 -22.18
N ASP A 82 -19.95 2.54 -23.34
CA ASP A 82 -20.37 1.15 -23.58
C ASP A 82 -19.22 0.17 -23.83
N ARG A 83 -18.00 0.67 -24.06
CA ARG A 83 -16.85 -0.09 -24.58
C ARG A 83 -15.57 -0.02 -23.75
N HIS A 84 -15.49 0.82 -22.70
CA HIS A 84 -14.31 0.96 -21.88
C HIS A 84 -14.37 0.10 -20.61
N GLY A 85 -13.30 -0.67 -20.40
CA GLY A 85 -13.04 -1.46 -19.20
C GLY A 85 -11.56 -1.45 -18.86
N THR A 86 -11.22 -1.57 -17.58
CA THR A 86 -9.80 -1.60 -17.15
C THR A 86 -9.18 -2.97 -17.34
N PHE A 87 -9.92 -4.04 -17.11
CA PHE A 87 -9.52 -5.41 -17.44
C PHE A 87 -10.25 -5.89 -18.69
N PHE A 88 -9.54 -6.49 -19.60
CA PHE A 88 -10.09 -7.18 -20.75
C PHE A 88 -9.20 -8.32 -21.20
N GLU A 89 -9.79 -9.24 -21.98
CA GLU A 89 -9.07 -10.34 -22.59
C GLU A 89 -8.80 -10.04 -24.07
N MET A 90 -7.54 -10.16 -24.47
CA MET A 90 -7.11 -9.96 -25.86
C MET A 90 -6.78 -11.29 -26.49
N LEU A 91 -7.62 -11.70 -27.46
CA LEU A 91 -7.36 -12.83 -28.33
C LEU A 91 -6.34 -12.41 -29.38
N GLY A 92 -5.28 -13.21 -29.55
CA GLY A 92 -4.22 -12.90 -30.50
C GLY A 92 -3.70 -14.13 -31.24
N ASN A 93 -3.39 -13.93 -32.51
CA ASN A 93 -2.64 -14.87 -33.33
C ASN A 93 -1.39 -14.14 -33.86
N PHE A 94 -0.26 -14.78 -33.71
CA PHE A 94 1.06 -14.20 -33.91
C PHE A 94 1.87 -15.02 -34.90
N SER A 95 2.61 -14.31 -35.78
CA SER A 95 3.60 -14.90 -36.71
C SER A 95 4.95 -14.27 -36.46
N PHE A 96 5.95 -15.10 -36.24
CA PHE A 96 7.34 -14.69 -36.11
C PHE A 96 8.13 -15.13 -37.37
N GLY A 97 8.02 -14.32 -38.44
CA GLY A 97 8.69 -14.56 -39.71
C GLY A 97 8.16 -15.75 -40.50
N ASP A 98 6.92 -16.20 -40.30
CA ASP A 98 6.31 -17.36 -40.97
C ASP A 98 5.29 -16.91 -42.03
N TYR A 99 4.13 -16.38 -41.61
CA TYR A 99 3.11 -15.86 -42.52
C TYR A 99 2.95 -14.33 -42.33
N PHE A 100 2.31 -13.69 -43.33
CA PHE A 100 2.14 -12.23 -43.27
C PHE A 100 0.71 -11.82 -43.69
N LYS A 101 0.52 -10.65 -44.29
CA LYS A 101 -0.78 -10.04 -44.61
C LYS A 101 -1.78 -10.99 -45.27
N LYS A 102 -1.36 -11.81 -46.24
CA LYS A 102 -2.25 -12.67 -47.05
C LYS A 102 -2.97 -13.70 -46.23
N GLU A 103 -2.21 -14.44 -45.41
CA GLU A 103 -2.77 -15.47 -44.52
C GLU A 103 -3.49 -14.87 -43.37
N ALA A 104 -2.92 -13.81 -42.73
CA ALA A 104 -3.54 -13.16 -41.57
C ALA A 104 -4.94 -12.66 -41.88
N THR A 105 -5.07 -11.87 -42.94
CA THR A 105 -6.38 -11.31 -43.35
C THR A 105 -7.35 -12.39 -43.85
N ALA A 106 -6.87 -13.43 -44.55
CA ALA A 106 -7.74 -14.53 -44.98
C ALA A 106 -8.30 -15.31 -43.81
N TRP A 107 -7.48 -15.61 -42.82
CA TRP A 107 -7.94 -16.31 -41.62
C TRP A 107 -8.85 -15.43 -40.73
N ALA A 108 -8.55 -14.13 -40.62
CA ALA A 108 -9.41 -13.21 -39.91
C ALA A 108 -10.81 -13.15 -40.57
N TRP A 109 -10.86 -13.04 -41.89
CA TRP A 109 -12.12 -13.04 -42.64
C TRP A 109 -12.84 -14.37 -42.58
N GLU A 110 -12.12 -15.50 -42.68
CA GLU A 110 -12.67 -16.85 -42.51
C GLU A 110 -13.29 -17.04 -41.12
N PHE A 111 -12.59 -16.58 -40.08
CA PHE A 111 -13.12 -16.68 -38.70
C PHE A 111 -14.41 -15.89 -38.54
N CYS A 112 -14.44 -14.64 -38.96
CA CYS A 112 -15.63 -13.80 -38.87
C CYS A 112 -16.81 -14.36 -39.67
N THR A 113 -16.57 -14.78 -40.93
CA THR A 113 -17.66 -15.09 -41.86
C THR A 113 -18.08 -16.55 -41.87
N LYS A 114 -17.18 -17.51 -41.57
CA LYS A 114 -17.49 -18.94 -41.60
C LYS A 114 -17.58 -19.59 -40.22
N VAL A 115 -16.78 -19.11 -39.22
CA VAL A 115 -16.80 -19.70 -37.88
C VAL A 115 -17.85 -19.00 -37.00
N LEU A 116 -17.89 -17.67 -37.06
CA LEU A 116 -18.83 -16.85 -36.30
C LEU A 116 -20.12 -16.55 -37.08
N GLU A 117 -20.13 -16.81 -38.37
CA GLU A 117 -21.25 -16.56 -39.28
C GLU A 117 -21.79 -15.11 -39.18
N MET A 118 -20.86 -14.16 -39.05
CA MET A 118 -21.20 -12.75 -39.03
C MET A 118 -21.73 -12.29 -40.39
N PRO A 119 -22.77 -11.46 -40.44
CA PRO A 119 -23.31 -10.93 -41.70
C PRO A 119 -22.30 -10.01 -42.34
N VAL A 120 -21.93 -10.35 -43.59
CA VAL A 120 -20.85 -9.66 -44.34
C VAL A 120 -21.20 -8.20 -44.61
N ASP A 121 -22.47 -7.88 -44.81
CA ASP A 121 -22.97 -6.52 -45.01
C ASP A 121 -22.83 -5.61 -43.78
N LYS A 122 -22.49 -6.17 -42.60
CA LYS A 122 -22.22 -5.43 -41.39
C LYS A 122 -20.74 -5.34 -41.02
N LEU A 123 -19.88 -6.01 -41.77
CA LEU A 123 -18.44 -6.02 -41.54
C LEU A 123 -17.77 -4.95 -42.42
N TYR A 124 -16.97 -4.11 -41.78
CA TYR A 124 -16.16 -3.08 -42.41
C TYR A 124 -14.71 -3.31 -42.05
N VAL A 125 -13.81 -2.87 -42.94
CA VAL A 125 -12.36 -2.98 -42.75
C VAL A 125 -11.74 -1.60 -42.92
N THR A 126 -10.89 -1.21 -41.98
CA THR A 126 -10.04 -0.04 -42.17
C THR A 126 -8.61 -0.49 -42.48
N ILE A 127 -7.92 0.32 -43.25
CA ILE A 127 -6.53 0.09 -43.65
C ILE A 127 -5.73 1.39 -43.56
N TYR A 128 -4.42 1.25 -43.39
CA TYR A 128 -3.54 2.42 -43.46
C TYR A 128 -3.62 3.07 -44.84
N GLU A 129 -3.70 4.39 -44.91
CA GLU A 129 -3.99 5.16 -46.11
C GLU A 129 -3.05 4.85 -47.30
N ASN A 130 -1.79 4.50 -47.05
CA ASN A 130 -0.78 4.18 -47.99
C ASN A 130 -0.54 2.68 -48.21
N ASP A 131 -1.37 1.80 -47.65
CA ASP A 131 -1.23 0.33 -47.77
C ASP A 131 -2.12 -0.24 -48.89
N ASP A 132 -1.69 0.03 -50.18
CA ASP A 132 -2.39 -0.50 -51.35
C ASP A 132 -2.34 -2.04 -51.44
N GLU A 133 -1.27 -2.68 -50.88
CA GLU A 133 -1.19 -4.14 -50.78
C GLU A 133 -2.31 -4.71 -49.91
N ALA A 134 -2.57 -4.11 -48.77
CA ALA A 134 -3.67 -4.53 -47.92
C ALA A 134 -5.03 -4.35 -48.62
N PHE A 135 -5.24 -3.22 -49.32
CA PHE A 135 -6.45 -2.99 -50.08
C PHE A 135 -6.71 -4.10 -51.12
N ASP A 136 -5.67 -4.44 -51.89
CA ASP A 136 -5.73 -5.48 -52.93
C ASP A 136 -5.97 -6.86 -52.33
N ILE A 137 -5.39 -7.18 -51.22
CA ILE A 137 -5.63 -8.46 -50.49
C ILE A 137 -7.07 -8.53 -50.00
N TRP A 138 -7.55 -7.49 -49.36
CA TRP A 138 -8.92 -7.49 -48.82
C TRP A 138 -9.96 -7.61 -49.95
N THR A 139 -9.81 -6.86 -51.06
CA THR A 139 -10.77 -6.85 -52.17
C THR A 139 -10.67 -8.08 -53.07
N LYS A 140 -9.43 -8.38 -53.55
CA LYS A 140 -9.24 -9.38 -54.62
C LYS A 140 -9.12 -10.81 -54.08
N GLN A 141 -8.49 -10.98 -52.89
CA GLN A 141 -8.27 -12.30 -52.30
C GLN A 141 -9.42 -12.67 -51.37
N ASN A 142 -9.80 -11.76 -50.46
CA ASN A 142 -10.80 -12.05 -49.42
C ASN A 142 -12.25 -11.71 -49.85
N GLY A 143 -12.40 -10.99 -50.94
CA GLY A 143 -13.69 -10.70 -51.55
C GLY A 143 -14.53 -9.65 -50.81
N VAL A 144 -13.87 -8.80 -50.00
CA VAL A 144 -14.54 -7.68 -49.35
C VAL A 144 -14.91 -6.63 -50.36
N ASP A 145 -16.18 -6.14 -50.32
CA ASP A 145 -16.62 -5.06 -51.19
C ASP A 145 -15.79 -3.78 -50.92
N ALA A 146 -15.29 -3.13 -51.97
CA ALA A 146 -14.48 -1.93 -51.82
C ALA A 146 -15.19 -0.79 -51.07
N SER A 147 -16.54 -0.76 -51.07
CA SER A 147 -17.34 0.21 -50.30
C SER A 147 -17.31 -0.02 -48.79
N HIS A 148 -16.87 -1.21 -48.34
CA HIS A 148 -16.71 -1.58 -46.94
C HIS A 148 -15.27 -1.40 -46.46
N ILE A 149 -14.38 -0.84 -47.32
CA ILE A 149 -12.98 -0.58 -46.94
C ILE A 149 -12.78 0.92 -46.81
N VAL A 150 -12.31 1.36 -45.65
CA VAL A 150 -12.03 2.75 -45.31
C VAL A 150 -10.52 2.94 -45.13
N ARG A 151 -9.96 3.99 -45.74
CA ARG A 151 -8.55 4.36 -45.57
C ARG A 151 -8.43 5.41 -44.47
N LEU A 152 -7.68 5.13 -43.42
CA LEU A 152 -7.44 6.04 -42.33
C LEU A 152 -5.94 6.36 -42.17
N GLY A 153 -5.66 7.44 -41.47
CA GLY A 153 -4.30 7.94 -41.30
C GLY A 153 -3.48 7.14 -40.26
N LYS A 154 -2.30 7.69 -39.98
CA LYS A 154 -1.36 7.07 -39.02
C LYS A 154 -1.94 6.97 -37.60
N ALA A 155 -2.79 7.90 -37.19
CA ALA A 155 -3.40 7.91 -35.86
C ALA A 155 -4.25 6.67 -35.61
N ASP A 156 -4.90 6.13 -36.68
CA ASP A 156 -5.88 5.05 -36.55
C ASP A 156 -5.30 3.71 -37.05
N ASN A 157 -4.66 3.68 -38.23
CA ASN A 157 -4.22 2.43 -38.86
C ASN A 157 -2.69 2.24 -38.93
N PHE A 158 -1.95 2.76 -37.94
CA PHE A 158 -0.53 2.44 -37.76
C PHE A 158 -0.26 2.21 -36.29
N TRP A 159 -0.03 0.96 -35.91
CA TRP A 159 0.19 0.59 -34.53
C TRP A 159 1.65 0.78 -34.10
N GLU A 160 1.86 1.55 -33.05
CA GLU A 160 3.16 1.75 -32.39
C GLU A 160 2.96 2.00 -30.89
N HIS A 161 3.86 1.52 -30.06
CA HIS A 161 3.83 1.76 -28.62
C HIS A 161 5.24 2.02 -28.07
N GLY A 162 5.59 3.28 -27.92
CA GLY A 162 6.92 3.71 -27.51
C GLY A 162 8.01 3.24 -28.46
N SER A 163 9.02 2.52 -27.96
CA SER A 163 10.07 1.89 -28.78
C SER A 163 9.75 0.42 -29.01
N GLY A 164 10.10 -0.09 -30.20
CA GLY A 164 9.97 -1.50 -30.56
C GLY A 164 9.25 -1.78 -31.87
N PRO A 165 8.80 -3.03 -32.08
CA PRO A 165 8.13 -3.47 -33.32
C PRO A 165 6.84 -2.67 -33.55
N CYS A 166 6.64 -2.24 -34.80
CA CYS A 166 5.49 -1.44 -35.22
C CYS A 166 5.18 -1.63 -36.69
N GLY A 167 4.05 -1.14 -37.16
CA GLY A 167 3.68 -1.19 -38.56
C GLY A 167 2.26 -0.77 -38.86
N PRO A 168 1.88 -0.69 -40.16
CA PRO A 168 0.49 -0.46 -40.56
C PRO A 168 -0.40 -1.58 -40.10
N CYS A 169 -1.68 -1.29 -39.92
CA CYS A 169 -2.65 -2.29 -39.52
C CYS A 169 -3.95 -2.22 -40.34
N SER A 170 -4.70 -3.32 -40.27
CA SER A 170 -6.07 -3.39 -40.75
C SER A 170 -6.97 -3.75 -39.58
N GLU A 171 -8.02 -2.98 -39.36
CA GLU A 171 -8.97 -3.21 -38.29
C GLU A 171 -10.32 -3.67 -38.87
N ILE A 172 -10.96 -4.61 -38.19
CA ILE A 172 -12.29 -5.10 -38.55
C ILE A 172 -13.33 -4.50 -37.59
N TYR A 173 -14.32 -3.85 -38.15
CA TYR A 173 -15.42 -3.19 -37.50
C TYR A 173 -16.74 -3.92 -37.76
N PHE A 174 -17.65 -3.82 -36.80
CA PHE A 174 -19.01 -4.31 -36.93
C PHE A 174 -19.99 -3.14 -36.82
N ASP A 175 -20.90 -2.99 -37.86
CA ASP A 175 -22.01 -2.02 -37.80
C ASP A 175 -23.16 -2.56 -36.96
N ARG A 176 -23.32 -2.00 -35.77
CA ARG A 176 -24.41 -2.32 -34.84
C ARG A 176 -25.77 -1.72 -35.23
N GLY A 177 -25.77 -0.86 -36.24
CA GLY A 177 -26.96 -0.19 -36.75
C GLY A 177 -27.14 1.25 -36.29
N GLU A 178 -28.02 1.95 -36.97
CA GLU A 178 -28.24 3.40 -36.84
C GLU A 178 -28.61 3.86 -35.42
N LYS A 179 -29.22 3.00 -34.61
CA LYS A 179 -29.63 3.32 -33.24
C LYS A 179 -28.46 3.67 -32.35
N TYR A 180 -27.24 3.21 -32.69
CA TYR A 180 -26.02 3.48 -31.95
C TYR A 180 -25.17 4.61 -32.55
N GLY A 181 -25.60 5.20 -33.65
CA GLY A 181 -24.88 6.22 -34.39
C GLY A 181 -25.05 7.62 -33.81
N CYS A 182 -24.06 8.49 -34.08
CA CYS A 182 -24.10 9.90 -33.69
C CYS A 182 -25.05 10.78 -34.50
N GLY A 183 -25.72 10.20 -35.53
CA GLY A 183 -26.61 10.92 -36.41
C GLY A 183 -25.92 11.82 -37.45
N SER A 184 -24.58 11.82 -37.52
CA SER A 184 -23.84 12.53 -38.57
C SER A 184 -23.97 11.81 -39.90
N PRO A 185 -24.08 12.56 -41.02
CA PRO A 185 -24.06 11.96 -42.34
C PRO A 185 -22.70 11.30 -42.69
N ASP A 186 -21.64 11.70 -42.03
CA ASP A 186 -20.28 11.17 -42.19
C ASP A 186 -19.96 10.03 -41.20
N CYS A 187 -20.98 9.49 -40.50
CA CYS A 187 -20.78 8.41 -39.54
C CYS A 187 -20.34 7.12 -40.25
N GLY A 188 -19.13 6.68 -39.96
CA GLY A 188 -18.49 5.50 -40.52
C GLY A 188 -17.44 4.88 -39.63
N PRO A 189 -16.74 3.81 -40.07
CA PRO A 189 -15.57 3.29 -39.33
C PRO A 189 -14.56 4.38 -39.03
N GLY A 190 -14.04 4.44 -37.80
CA GLY A 190 -13.23 5.53 -37.29
C GLY A 190 -14.00 6.64 -36.58
N CYS A 191 -15.37 6.62 -36.60
CA CYS A 191 -16.17 7.50 -35.79
C CYS A 191 -16.13 7.06 -34.32
N GLU A 192 -16.06 8.00 -33.39
CA GLU A 192 -16.04 7.71 -31.94
C GLU A 192 -17.37 7.23 -31.36
N CYS A 193 -18.47 7.21 -32.16
CA CYS A 193 -19.76 6.70 -31.71
C CYS A 193 -19.78 5.16 -31.61
N ASP A 194 -20.81 4.61 -30.95
CA ASP A 194 -20.93 3.18 -30.68
C ASP A 194 -21.55 2.36 -31.83
N ARG A 195 -21.73 2.95 -33.03
CA ARG A 195 -22.29 2.28 -34.19
C ARG A 195 -21.28 1.33 -34.83
N TYR A 196 -20.12 1.83 -35.21
CA TYR A 196 -19.04 1.04 -35.81
C TYR A 196 -18.02 0.66 -34.74
N VAL A 197 -18.13 -0.57 -34.25
CA VAL A 197 -17.24 -1.03 -33.15
C VAL A 197 -16.07 -1.79 -33.75
N GLU A 198 -14.87 -1.24 -33.58
CA GLU A 198 -13.64 -1.98 -33.80
C GLU A 198 -13.54 -3.11 -32.78
N PHE A 199 -13.43 -4.35 -33.25
CA PHE A 199 -13.27 -5.51 -32.38
C PHE A 199 -12.03 -6.33 -32.66
N TRP A 200 -11.39 -6.19 -33.84
CA TRP A 200 -10.17 -6.93 -34.18
C TRP A 200 -9.19 -6.06 -34.96
N ASN A 201 -7.98 -5.90 -34.42
CA ASN A 201 -6.88 -5.23 -35.07
C ASN A 201 -5.83 -6.24 -35.58
N ASN A 202 -5.41 -6.14 -36.86
CA ASN A 202 -4.41 -6.97 -37.49
C ASN A 202 -3.20 -6.08 -37.84
N VAL A 203 -2.15 -6.13 -37.01
CA VAL A 203 -0.93 -5.33 -37.15
C VAL A 203 0.11 -6.08 -37.99
N PHE A 204 0.60 -5.42 -39.04
CA PHE A 204 1.65 -5.91 -39.92
C PHE A 204 3.00 -5.36 -39.44
N SER A 205 3.56 -5.96 -38.40
CA SER A 205 4.81 -5.52 -37.78
C SER A 205 5.99 -5.76 -38.70
N GLN A 206 6.46 -4.69 -39.34
CA GLN A 206 7.57 -4.72 -40.29
C GLN A 206 8.66 -3.70 -39.95
N PHE A 207 8.42 -2.78 -39.03
CA PHE A 207 9.37 -1.74 -38.62
C PHE A 207 9.69 -1.87 -37.14
N ASN A 208 10.84 -1.31 -36.74
CA ASN A 208 11.24 -1.08 -35.35
C ASN A 208 11.38 0.43 -35.13
N ASN A 209 10.66 0.98 -34.19
CA ASN A 209 10.73 2.37 -33.76
C ASN A 209 11.77 2.50 -32.63
N ASP A 210 12.71 3.43 -32.75
CA ASP A 210 13.73 3.70 -31.73
C ASP A 210 13.23 4.55 -30.55
N GLY A 211 11.95 4.95 -30.58
CA GLY A 211 11.33 5.83 -29.58
C GLY A 211 11.54 7.33 -29.87
N ASN A 212 12.29 7.69 -30.90
CA ASN A 212 12.52 9.07 -31.33
C ASN A 212 11.84 9.40 -32.68
N GLY A 213 11.01 8.47 -33.16
CA GLY A 213 10.31 8.60 -34.45
C GLY A 213 11.11 8.10 -35.65
N ASN A 214 12.25 7.42 -35.48
CA ASN A 214 12.97 6.79 -36.58
C ASN A 214 12.55 5.32 -36.68
N TYR A 215 12.26 4.90 -37.90
CA TYR A 215 11.81 3.56 -38.24
C TYR A 215 12.87 2.84 -39.07
N THR A 216 13.24 1.64 -38.59
CA THR A 216 14.09 0.71 -39.34
C THR A 216 13.31 -0.56 -39.65
N GLU A 217 13.58 -1.19 -40.83
CA GLU A 217 12.93 -2.46 -41.13
C GLU A 217 13.37 -3.54 -40.15
N LEU A 218 12.41 -4.38 -39.71
CA LEU A 218 12.70 -5.58 -38.93
C LEU A 218 13.38 -6.62 -39.80
N VAL A 219 14.24 -7.45 -39.19
CA VAL A 219 14.91 -8.56 -39.87
C VAL A 219 13.91 -9.55 -40.47
N GLN A 220 12.75 -9.67 -39.84
CA GLN A 220 11.65 -10.51 -40.32
C GLN A 220 10.33 -9.74 -40.20
N LYS A 221 9.40 -10.02 -41.12
CA LYS A 221 8.03 -9.50 -41.06
C LYS A 221 7.20 -10.37 -40.12
N ASN A 222 6.46 -9.75 -39.21
CA ASN A 222 5.69 -10.45 -38.22
C ASN A 222 4.21 -10.04 -38.27
N ILE A 223 3.37 -10.89 -37.75
CA ILE A 223 1.95 -10.58 -37.49
C ILE A 223 1.72 -10.50 -35.99
N ASP A 224 1.09 -9.41 -35.60
CA ASP A 224 0.52 -9.18 -34.26
C ASP A 224 -0.96 -8.89 -34.44
N THR A 225 -1.83 -9.67 -33.80
CA THR A 225 -3.26 -9.35 -33.84
C THR A 225 -3.83 -9.25 -32.46
N GLY A 226 -4.83 -8.37 -32.28
CA GLY A 226 -5.53 -8.18 -31.05
C GLY A 226 -7.03 -8.05 -31.26
N MET A 227 -7.80 -9.02 -30.75
CA MET A 227 -9.26 -8.97 -30.72
C MET A 227 -9.73 -8.88 -29.28
N GLY A 228 -10.52 -7.83 -28.97
CA GLY A 228 -11.14 -7.72 -27.66
C GLY A 228 -12.24 -8.77 -27.48
N LEU A 229 -12.04 -9.73 -26.57
CA LEU A 229 -13.00 -10.82 -26.37
C LEU A 229 -14.36 -10.29 -25.89
N GLU A 230 -14.36 -9.33 -24.97
CA GLU A 230 -15.61 -8.73 -24.46
C GLU A 230 -16.35 -7.94 -25.56
N ARG A 231 -15.61 -7.23 -26.44
CA ARG A 231 -16.23 -6.55 -27.60
C ARG A 231 -16.83 -7.54 -28.58
N LEU A 232 -16.12 -8.63 -28.89
CA LEU A 232 -16.63 -9.71 -29.71
C LEU A 232 -17.88 -10.34 -29.06
N ALA A 233 -17.84 -10.63 -27.77
CA ALA A 233 -18.96 -11.21 -27.05
C ALA A 233 -20.18 -10.27 -27.07
N CYS A 234 -19.99 -8.96 -26.87
CA CYS A 234 -21.04 -7.95 -26.95
C CYS A 234 -21.76 -8.02 -28.34
N ILE A 235 -21.00 -8.11 -29.42
CA ILE A 235 -21.54 -8.25 -30.80
C ILE A 235 -22.30 -9.58 -30.97
N MET A 236 -21.69 -10.70 -30.54
CA MET A 236 -22.26 -12.04 -30.75
C MET A 236 -23.48 -12.31 -29.90
N GLN A 237 -23.55 -11.71 -28.71
CA GLN A 237 -24.69 -11.82 -27.80
C GLN A 237 -25.79 -10.78 -28.10
N GLY A 238 -25.47 -9.76 -28.94
CA GLY A 238 -26.42 -8.72 -29.34
C GLY A 238 -26.83 -7.79 -28.20
N VAL A 239 -25.90 -7.56 -27.25
CA VAL A 239 -26.12 -6.72 -26.08
C VAL A 239 -25.60 -5.29 -26.30
N ASP A 240 -26.09 -4.33 -25.51
CA ASP A 240 -25.84 -2.91 -25.74
C ASP A 240 -24.44 -2.45 -25.31
N ASN A 241 -23.84 -3.12 -24.32
CA ASN A 241 -22.50 -2.77 -23.81
C ASN A 241 -21.76 -4.00 -23.26
N ILE A 242 -20.45 -3.85 -23.02
CA ILE A 242 -19.59 -4.94 -22.52
C ILE A 242 -20.00 -5.43 -21.12
N PHE A 243 -20.72 -4.62 -20.34
CA PHE A 243 -21.17 -5.00 -19.00
C PHE A 243 -22.41 -5.92 -19.04
N GLU A 244 -23.03 -6.08 -20.20
CA GLU A 244 -24.16 -6.97 -20.42
C GLU A 244 -23.76 -8.34 -20.97
N VAL A 245 -22.48 -8.54 -21.25
CA VAL A 245 -21.92 -9.84 -21.62
C VAL A 245 -22.16 -10.85 -20.50
N ASP A 246 -22.51 -12.07 -20.84
CA ASP A 246 -22.98 -13.13 -19.94
C ASP A 246 -22.19 -13.28 -18.63
N THR A 247 -20.88 -13.50 -18.72
CA THR A 247 -20.01 -13.65 -17.53
C THR A 247 -19.90 -12.36 -16.72
N VAL A 248 -19.85 -11.21 -17.37
CA VAL A 248 -19.78 -9.89 -16.73
C VAL A 248 -21.10 -9.55 -16.03
N GLN A 249 -22.23 -9.89 -16.67
CA GLN A 249 -23.55 -9.75 -16.07
C GLN A 249 -23.74 -10.57 -14.80
N ASN A 250 -23.14 -11.77 -14.72
CA ASN A 250 -23.23 -12.59 -13.52
C ASN A 250 -22.51 -11.93 -12.34
N ILE A 251 -21.39 -11.25 -12.58
CA ILE A 251 -20.70 -10.45 -11.58
C ILE A 251 -21.57 -9.27 -11.14
N MET A 252 -22.15 -8.53 -12.08
CA MET A 252 -23.03 -7.40 -11.80
C MET A 252 -24.27 -7.82 -11.01
N LYS A 253 -24.89 -8.96 -11.35
CA LYS A 253 -26.01 -9.52 -10.58
C LYS A 253 -25.66 -9.75 -9.12
N LYS A 254 -24.44 -10.26 -8.86
CA LYS A 254 -23.97 -10.44 -7.48
C LYS A 254 -23.87 -9.11 -6.72
N ILE A 255 -23.40 -8.06 -7.37
CA ILE A 255 -23.36 -6.71 -6.80
C ILE A 255 -24.77 -6.19 -6.55
N SER A 256 -25.70 -6.39 -7.50
CA SER A 256 -27.10 -6.02 -7.37
C SER A 256 -27.79 -6.73 -6.20
N GLU A 257 -27.52 -8.03 -5.99
CA GLU A 257 -28.02 -8.80 -4.84
C GLU A 257 -27.55 -8.20 -3.50
N ILE A 258 -26.29 -7.77 -3.43
CA ILE A 258 -25.72 -7.21 -2.20
C ILE A 258 -26.24 -5.79 -1.94
N SER A 259 -26.29 -4.96 -2.96
CA SER A 259 -26.65 -3.53 -2.84
C SER A 259 -28.16 -3.27 -2.87
N GLY A 260 -28.95 -4.20 -3.43
CA GLY A 260 -30.38 -3.99 -3.74
C GLY A 260 -30.64 -3.09 -4.95
N ALA A 261 -29.58 -2.56 -5.60
CA ALA A 261 -29.69 -1.76 -6.81
C ALA A 261 -29.97 -2.65 -8.02
N LYS A 262 -30.86 -2.22 -8.92
CA LYS A 262 -31.14 -2.95 -10.14
C LYS A 262 -30.65 -2.19 -11.36
N TYR A 263 -29.95 -2.89 -12.22
CA TYR A 263 -29.45 -2.35 -13.48
C TYR A 263 -30.63 -1.92 -14.41
N HIS A 264 -30.49 -0.82 -15.11
CA HIS A 264 -31.46 -0.14 -15.95
C HIS A 264 -32.65 0.55 -15.22
N GLU A 265 -32.63 0.67 -13.88
CA GLU A 265 -33.62 1.45 -13.15
C GLU A 265 -33.20 2.91 -12.91
N ASP A 266 -31.92 3.19 -12.79
CA ASP A 266 -31.35 4.52 -12.51
C ASP A 266 -29.99 4.67 -13.15
N ALA A 267 -29.83 5.62 -14.07
CA ALA A 267 -28.59 5.84 -14.83
C ALA A 267 -27.33 6.09 -13.95
N LYS A 268 -27.48 6.75 -12.79
CA LYS A 268 -26.36 6.98 -11.85
C LYS A 268 -25.97 5.70 -11.12
N LYS A 269 -26.97 4.88 -10.77
CA LYS A 269 -26.70 3.56 -10.16
C LYS A 269 -26.09 2.60 -11.17
N ASP A 270 -26.51 2.68 -12.44
CA ASP A 270 -25.94 1.87 -13.52
C ASP A 270 -24.46 2.14 -13.70
N VAL A 271 -24.03 3.41 -13.68
CA VAL A 271 -22.61 3.78 -13.70
C VAL A 271 -21.86 3.15 -12.52
N SER A 272 -22.43 3.21 -11.32
CA SER A 272 -21.81 2.61 -10.13
C SER A 272 -21.71 1.09 -10.22
N LEU A 273 -22.75 0.42 -10.72
CA LEU A 273 -22.76 -1.03 -10.92
C LEU A 273 -21.69 -1.45 -11.95
N ARG A 274 -21.58 -0.74 -13.06
CA ARG A 274 -20.54 -0.98 -14.09
C ARG A 274 -19.13 -0.80 -13.54
N ILE A 275 -18.87 0.29 -12.82
CA ILE A 275 -17.55 0.58 -12.23
C ILE A 275 -17.16 -0.51 -11.22
N ILE A 276 -18.05 -0.88 -10.31
CA ILE A 276 -17.76 -1.94 -9.33
C ILE A 276 -17.47 -3.26 -10.03
N THR A 277 -18.25 -3.61 -11.06
CA THR A 277 -18.10 -4.85 -11.84
C THR A 277 -16.73 -4.92 -12.50
N ASP A 278 -16.32 -3.85 -13.20
CA ASP A 278 -15.00 -3.76 -13.85
C ASP A 278 -13.87 -3.83 -12.84
N HIS A 279 -13.96 -3.03 -11.79
CA HIS A 279 -12.84 -2.87 -10.86
C HIS A 279 -12.62 -4.10 -9.97
N VAL A 280 -13.69 -4.80 -9.58
CA VAL A 280 -13.53 -6.06 -8.82
C VAL A 280 -12.96 -7.17 -9.70
N ARG A 281 -13.35 -7.20 -10.99
CA ARG A 281 -12.77 -8.12 -11.98
C ARG A 281 -11.29 -7.85 -12.14
N SER A 282 -10.90 -6.60 -12.37
CA SER A 282 -9.52 -6.15 -12.49
C SER A 282 -8.70 -6.49 -11.25
N ALA A 283 -9.19 -6.17 -10.06
CA ALA A 283 -8.52 -6.43 -8.80
C ALA A 283 -8.30 -7.93 -8.56
N THR A 284 -9.29 -8.77 -8.85
CA THR A 284 -9.21 -10.23 -8.73
C THR A 284 -8.07 -10.79 -9.57
N PHE A 285 -7.99 -10.40 -10.84
CA PHE A 285 -6.92 -10.86 -11.74
C PHE A 285 -5.54 -10.31 -11.37
N MET A 286 -5.46 -9.03 -10.98
CA MET A 286 -4.18 -8.44 -10.55
C MET A 286 -3.62 -9.13 -9.31
N ILE A 287 -4.45 -9.43 -8.31
CA ILE A 287 -4.02 -10.14 -7.10
C ILE A 287 -3.70 -11.60 -7.44
N GLY A 288 -4.48 -12.23 -8.29
CA GLY A 288 -4.21 -13.59 -8.81
C GLY A 288 -2.82 -13.69 -9.45
N ASP A 289 -2.35 -12.65 -10.11
CA ASP A 289 -1.01 -12.57 -10.69
C ASP A 289 0.08 -12.03 -9.72
N GLY A 290 -0.27 -11.77 -8.44
CA GLY A 290 0.69 -11.43 -7.39
C GLY A 290 0.84 -9.93 -7.13
N VAL A 291 -0.02 -9.06 -7.67
CA VAL A 291 -0.01 -7.63 -7.32
C VAL A 291 -0.65 -7.43 -5.96
N ILE A 292 0.04 -6.73 -5.08
CA ILE A 292 -0.45 -6.37 -3.73
C ILE A 292 -0.65 -4.85 -3.66
N PRO A 293 -1.73 -4.37 -2.99
CA PRO A 293 -1.97 -2.94 -2.82
C PRO A 293 -0.79 -2.20 -2.18
N SER A 294 -0.35 -1.12 -2.80
CA SER A 294 0.76 -0.30 -2.28
C SER A 294 0.58 1.17 -2.65
N ASN A 295 1.50 2.04 -2.21
CA ASN A 295 1.46 3.48 -2.51
C ASN A 295 2.13 3.85 -3.84
N ASN A 296 2.77 2.92 -4.53
CA ASN A 296 3.53 3.18 -5.75
C ASN A 296 3.33 2.08 -6.78
N GLY A 297 3.59 2.42 -8.05
CA GLY A 297 3.64 1.46 -9.14
C GLY A 297 2.33 0.69 -9.33
N ARG A 298 2.42 -0.59 -9.67
CA ARG A 298 1.25 -1.45 -9.95
C ARG A 298 0.34 -1.67 -8.76
N GLY A 299 0.91 -1.69 -7.55
CA GLY A 299 0.11 -1.82 -6.32
C GLY A 299 -0.74 -0.57 -6.04
N TYR A 300 -0.29 0.62 -6.48
CA TYR A 300 -1.10 1.84 -6.44
C TYR A 300 -2.30 1.75 -7.39
N VAL A 301 -2.09 1.22 -8.60
CA VAL A 301 -3.19 0.99 -9.56
C VAL A 301 -4.26 0.07 -8.94
N LEU A 302 -3.83 -1.05 -8.37
CA LEU A 302 -4.74 -1.98 -7.69
C LEU A 302 -5.50 -1.31 -6.54
N ARG A 303 -4.80 -0.57 -5.70
CA ARG A 303 -5.41 0.19 -4.59
C ARG A 303 -6.44 1.20 -5.08
N ARG A 304 -6.13 1.94 -6.15
CA ARG A 304 -7.04 2.91 -6.78
C ARG A 304 -8.33 2.23 -7.24
N LEU A 305 -8.24 1.09 -7.93
CA LEU A 305 -9.39 0.32 -8.40
C LEU A 305 -10.29 -0.14 -7.23
N ILE A 306 -9.70 -0.75 -6.19
CA ILE A 306 -10.45 -1.22 -5.02
C ILE A 306 -11.16 -0.03 -4.33
N ARG A 307 -10.45 1.08 -4.08
CA ARG A 307 -11.01 2.24 -3.39
C ARG A 307 -12.11 2.93 -4.18
N ARG A 308 -11.95 3.01 -5.51
CA ARG A 308 -12.99 3.56 -6.40
C ARG A 308 -14.23 2.67 -6.38
N ALA A 309 -14.07 1.35 -6.42
CA ALA A 309 -15.19 0.42 -6.26
C ALA A 309 -15.89 0.53 -4.88
N CYS A 310 -15.12 0.69 -3.79
CA CYS A 310 -15.67 0.93 -2.44
C CYS A 310 -16.53 2.19 -2.38
N ARG A 311 -16.06 3.30 -2.98
CA ARG A 311 -16.86 4.55 -3.07
C ARG A 311 -18.16 4.33 -3.78
N HIS A 312 -18.13 3.68 -4.96
CA HIS A 312 -19.36 3.39 -5.71
C HIS A 312 -20.29 2.45 -4.94
N GLY A 313 -19.74 1.55 -4.11
CA GLY A 313 -20.55 0.77 -3.16
C GLY A 313 -21.29 1.66 -2.16
N ARG A 314 -20.61 2.70 -1.61
CA ARG A 314 -21.28 3.69 -0.74
C ARG A 314 -22.39 4.44 -1.45
N LEU A 315 -22.20 4.83 -2.72
CA LEU A 315 -23.25 5.46 -3.54
C LEU A 315 -24.46 4.56 -3.78
N LEU A 316 -24.24 3.24 -3.80
CA LEU A 316 -25.32 2.25 -3.85
C LEU A 316 -25.94 1.91 -2.48
N GLY A 317 -25.46 2.52 -1.39
CA GLY A 317 -25.94 2.31 -0.01
C GLY A 317 -25.30 1.15 0.74
N VAL A 318 -24.24 0.54 0.20
CA VAL A 318 -23.52 -0.56 0.86
C VAL A 318 -22.48 0.03 1.83
N ASN A 319 -22.70 -0.12 3.14
CA ASN A 319 -21.86 0.44 4.18
C ASN A 319 -20.84 -0.55 4.77
N GLU A 320 -20.98 -1.83 4.47
CA GLU A 320 -20.11 -2.90 4.93
C GLU A 320 -19.16 -3.33 3.80
N PRO A 321 -17.98 -3.91 4.10
CA PRO A 321 -17.12 -4.52 3.10
C PRO A 321 -17.87 -5.61 2.32
N PHE A 322 -17.79 -5.57 1.00
CA PHE A 322 -18.57 -6.45 0.14
C PHE A 322 -17.85 -6.94 -1.11
N LEU A 323 -16.85 -6.21 -1.61
CA LEU A 323 -16.13 -6.55 -2.84
C LEU A 323 -15.53 -7.96 -2.76
N TYR A 324 -15.00 -8.33 -1.58
CA TYR A 324 -14.46 -9.66 -1.34
C TYR A 324 -15.49 -10.78 -1.57
N LYS A 325 -16.80 -10.51 -1.36
CA LYS A 325 -17.89 -11.48 -1.64
C LYS A 325 -18.20 -11.60 -3.13
N VAL A 326 -17.87 -10.56 -3.91
CA VAL A 326 -18.06 -10.55 -5.36
C VAL A 326 -16.93 -11.31 -6.05
N CYS A 327 -15.72 -11.34 -5.47
CA CYS A 327 -14.57 -12.04 -6.02
C CYS A 327 -14.83 -13.52 -6.29
N ASP A 328 -15.59 -14.20 -5.45
CA ASP A 328 -15.94 -15.60 -5.65
C ASP A 328 -16.69 -15.81 -6.97
N THR A 329 -17.55 -14.87 -7.35
CA THR A 329 -18.25 -14.89 -8.64
C THR A 329 -17.28 -14.64 -9.79
N VAL A 330 -16.36 -13.69 -9.65
CA VAL A 330 -15.31 -13.45 -10.68
C VAL A 330 -14.49 -14.71 -10.91
N ILE A 331 -14.05 -15.36 -9.84
CA ILE A 331 -13.28 -16.61 -9.90
C ILE A 331 -14.10 -17.72 -10.58
N HIS A 332 -15.37 -17.87 -10.17
CA HIS A 332 -16.27 -18.89 -10.73
C HIS A 332 -16.47 -18.72 -12.24
N GLU A 333 -16.70 -17.50 -12.71
CA GLU A 333 -16.92 -17.23 -14.13
C GLU A 333 -15.67 -17.45 -15.01
N ASN A 334 -14.49 -17.39 -14.41
CA ASN A 334 -13.22 -17.42 -15.14
C ASN A 334 -12.35 -18.67 -14.87
N HIS A 335 -12.74 -19.56 -13.94
CA HIS A 335 -11.88 -20.69 -13.49
C HIS A 335 -11.51 -21.69 -14.60
N VAL A 336 -12.33 -21.82 -15.64
CA VAL A 336 -12.02 -22.74 -16.76
C VAL A 336 -10.85 -22.23 -17.58
N ALA A 337 -10.79 -20.93 -17.83
CA ALA A 337 -9.71 -20.32 -18.60
C ALA A 337 -8.47 -19.99 -17.71
N TYR A 338 -8.70 -19.72 -16.44
CA TYR A 338 -7.69 -19.28 -15.47
C TYR A 338 -7.82 -20.05 -14.16
N PRO A 339 -7.49 -21.36 -14.15
CA PRO A 339 -7.64 -22.22 -12.97
C PRO A 339 -6.83 -21.74 -11.77
N GLU A 340 -5.72 -21.02 -11.99
CA GLU A 340 -4.88 -20.44 -10.95
C GLU A 340 -5.62 -19.45 -10.03
N LEU A 341 -6.74 -18.86 -10.48
CA LEU A 341 -7.57 -18.01 -9.65
C LEU A 341 -8.24 -18.78 -8.52
N ALA A 342 -8.69 -20.00 -8.79
CA ALA A 342 -9.30 -20.86 -7.79
C ALA A 342 -8.27 -21.28 -6.71
N ASP A 343 -7.04 -21.58 -7.13
CA ASP A 343 -5.94 -21.94 -6.21
C ASP A 343 -5.57 -20.78 -5.27
N LYS A 344 -5.81 -19.55 -5.71
CA LYS A 344 -5.49 -18.31 -4.96
C LYS A 344 -6.71 -17.59 -4.38
N ALA A 345 -7.89 -18.23 -4.39
CA ALA A 345 -9.16 -17.61 -3.98
C ALA A 345 -9.09 -17.02 -2.56
N GLU A 346 -8.52 -17.75 -1.61
CA GLU A 346 -8.37 -17.28 -0.24
C GLU A 346 -7.47 -16.05 -0.13
N LEU A 347 -6.35 -16.03 -0.86
CA LEU A 347 -5.44 -14.87 -0.91
C LEU A 347 -6.16 -13.65 -1.50
N ILE A 348 -6.81 -13.81 -2.66
CA ILE A 348 -7.52 -12.73 -3.36
C ILE A 348 -8.56 -12.12 -2.44
N THR A 349 -9.40 -12.94 -1.83
CA THR A 349 -10.46 -12.52 -0.91
C THR A 349 -9.90 -11.78 0.31
N LYS A 350 -8.83 -12.30 0.93
CA LYS A 350 -8.18 -11.66 2.10
C LYS A 350 -7.58 -10.30 1.75
N VAL A 351 -6.89 -10.18 0.62
CA VAL A 351 -6.25 -8.92 0.19
C VAL A 351 -7.30 -7.84 -0.09
N ILE A 352 -8.35 -8.16 -0.83
CA ILE A 352 -9.41 -7.20 -1.15
C ILE A 352 -10.12 -6.78 0.14
N ARG A 353 -10.49 -7.72 1.00
CA ARG A 353 -11.13 -7.41 2.29
C ARG A 353 -10.27 -6.52 3.18
N ALA A 354 -8.98 -6.79 3.27
CA ALA A 354 -8.07 -5.97 4.07
C ALA A 354 -7.98 -4.53 3.58
N GLU A 355 -7.96 -4.29 2.25
CA GLU A 355 -7.96 -2.95 1.68
C GLU A 355 -9.32 -2.27 1.84
N GLU A 356 -10.44 -2.99 1.73
CA GLU A 356 -11.79 -2.49 2.01
C GLU A 356 -11.92 -2.07 3.49
N ASP A 357 -11.52 -2.93 4.43
CA ASP A 357 -11.57 -2.65 5.87
C ASP A 357 -10.68 -1.44 6.24
N SER A 358 -9.50 -1.35 5.64
CA SER A 358 -8.58 -0.23 5.83
C SER A 358 -9.14 1.08 5.29
N PHE A 359 -9.70 1.06 4.09
CA PHE A 359 -10.28 2.24 3.45
C PHE A 359 -11.61 2.64 4.10
N GLY A 360 -12.44 1.66 4.52
CA GLY A 360 -13.70 1.88 5.21
C GLY A 360 -13.56 2.72 6.49
N LYS A 361 -12.41 2.64 7.18
CA LYS A 361 -12.11 3.47 8.36
C LYS A 361 -11.82 4.93 8.03
N THR A 362 -11.40 5.22 6.83
CA THR A 362 -10.96 6.56 6.40
C THR A 362 -11.89 7.23 5.39
N ILE A 363 -12.70 6.45 4.65
CA ILE A 363 -13.55 6.99 3.58
C ILE A 363 -14.60 7.96 4.13
N ASP A 364 -15.28 7.61 5.20
CA ASP A 364 -16.36 8.44 5.75
C ASP A 364 -15.80 9.77 6.30
N ALA A 365 -14.63 9.71 6.96
CA ALA A 365 -13.92 10.91 7.43
C ALA A 365 -13.38 11.75 6.28
N GLY A 366 -12.86 11.10 5.23
CA GLY A 366 -12.35 11.78 4.03
C GLY A 366 -13.46 12.46 3.24
N LEU A 367 -14.61 11.81 3.04
CA LEU A 367 -15.78 12.41 2.38
C LEU A 367 -16.35 13.58 3.17
N ALA A 368 -16.52 13.44 4.49
CA ALA A 368 -17.01 14.53 5.33
C ALA A 368 -16.09 15.75 5.29
N MET A 369 -14.77 15.53 5.28
CA MET A 369 -13.81 16.62 5.19
C MET A 369 -13.78 17.25 3.79
N LEU A 370 -13.90 16.46 2.74
CA LEU A 370 -14.00 16.95 1.37
C LEU A 370 -15.25 17.82 1.20
N ASP A 371 -16.40 17.38 1.71
CA ASP A 371 -17.64 18.19 1.69
C ASP A 371 -17.47 19.49 2.48
N GLU A 372 -16.82 19.47 3.67
CA GLU A 372 -16.52 20.69 4.44
C GLU A 372 -15.62 21.67 3.66
N TYR A 373 -14.65 21.16 2.91
CA TYR A 373 -13.78 21.99 2.07
C TYR A 373 -14.54 22.55 0.86
N ILE A 374 -15.43 21.76 0.25
CA ILE A 374 -16.26 22.21 -0.87
C ILE A 374 -17.23 23.32 -0.42
N ASP A 375 -17.83 23.17 0.75
CA ASP A 375 -18.75 24.17 1.32
C ASP A 375 -18.07 25.53 1.60
N LYS A 376 -16.76 25.52 1.80
CA LYS A 376 -15.92 26.71 2.05
C LYS A 376 -15.24 27.24 0.79
N LEU A 377 -15.42 26.57 -0.35
CA LEU A 377 -14.71 26.88 -1.58
C LEU A 377 -15.23 28.19 -2.19
N GLU A 378 -14.35 29.15 -2.40
CA GLU A 378 -14.62 30.36 -3.18
C GLU A 378 -14.12 30.13 -4.62
N GLY A 379 -15.05 29.89 -5.55
CA GLY A 379 -14.72 29.60 -6.97
C GLY A 379 -14.89 28.13 -7.34
N ASN A 380 -14.19 27.70 -8.40
CA ASN A 380 -14.31 26.34 -8.95
C ASN A 380 -12.98 25.57 -9.02
N VAL A 381 -11.95 26.04 -8.29
CA VAL A 381 -10.64 25.36 -8.21
C VAL A 381 -10.39 24.96 -6.76
N PHE A 382 -10.33 23.65 -6.52
CA PHE A 382 -10.04 23.07 -5.22
C PHE A 382 -8.55 23.21 -4.89
N SER A 383 -8.24 23.60 -3.65
CA SER A 383 -6.87 23.82 -3.20
C SER A 383 -6.01 22.53 -3.27
N GLY A 384 -4.83 22.63 -3.90
CA GLY A 384 -3.86 21.52 -3.91
C GLY A 384 -3.31 21.20 -2.51
N GLU A 385 -3.34 22.14 -1.55
CA GLU A 385 -2.96 21.91 -0.15
C GLU A 385 -4.00 21.03 0.57
N ASP A 386 -5.28 21.30 0.36
CA ASP A 386 -6.36 20.52 0.97
C ASP A 386 -6.44 19.11 0.32
N ALA A 387 -6.23 19.03 -0.99
CA ALA A 387 -6.11 17.76 -1.68
C ALA A 387 -4.92 16.93 -1.16
N PHE A 388 -3.77 17.57 -0.92
CA PHE A 388 -2.60 16.92 -0.34
C PHE A 388 -2.88 16.44 1.09
N LYS A 389 -3.56 17.24 1.91
CA LYS A 389 -3.93 16.86 3.28
C LYS A 389 -4.89 15.69 3.31
N LEU A 390 -5.88 15.63 2.40
CA LEU A 390 -6.76 14.49 2.23
C LEU A 390 -5.98 13.23 1.87
N ASN A 391 -5.00 13.35 0.97
CA ASN A 391 -4.17 12.22 0.54
C ASN A 391 -3.22 11.74 1.64
N ASP A 392 -2.48 12.65 2.28
CA ASP A 392 -1.42 12.33 3.23
C ASP A 392 -1.96 11.86 4.60
N THR A 393 -2.95 12.58 5.12
CA THR A 393 -3.46 12.36 6.48
C THR A 393 -4.57 11.31 6.52
N TYR A 394 -5.45 11.32 5.53
CA TYR A 394 -6.64 10.46 5.49
C TYR A 394 -6.52 9.30 4.50
N GLY A 395 -5.42 9.24 3.75
CA GLY A 395 -5.24 8.20 2.73
C GLY A 395 -6.29 8.25 1.62
N PHE A 396 -6.89 9.43 1.39
CA PHE A 396 -7.90 9.67 0.37
C PHE A 396 -7.21 10.07 -0.95
N PRO A 397 -7.17 9.20 -1.97
CA PRO A 397 -6.35 9.43 -3.15
C PRO A 397 -6.76 10.68 -3.93
N LEU A 398 -5.80 11.38 -4.53
CA LEU A 398 -6.06 12.55 -5.38
C LEU A 398 -7.07 12.25 -6.49
N ASP A 399 -6.90 11.10 -7.16
CA ASP A 399 -7.78 10.70 -8.26
C ASP A 399 -9.24 10.57 -7.80
N LEU A 400 -9.45 9.98 -6.60
CA LEU A 400 -10.79 9.88 -6.02
C LEU A 400 -11.35 11.27 -5.63
N THR A 401 -10.48 12.16 -5.16
CA THR A 401 -10.84 13.56 -4.90
C THR A 401 -11.26 14.25 -6.21
N LYS A 402 -10.51 14.05 -7.29
CA LYS A 402 -10.82 14.59 -8.62
C LYS A 402 -12.16 14.07 -9.14
N ASP A 403 -12.37 12.75 -9.11
CA ASP A 403 -13.63 12.12 -9.56
C ASP A 403 -14.86 12.77 -8.88
N ILE A 404 -14.77 13.03 -7.56
CA ILE A 404 -15.88 13.63 -6.80
C ILE A 404 -16.07 15.11 -7.15
N LEU A 405 -14.97 15.83 -7.31
CA LEU A 405 -15.00 17.26 -7.62
C LEU A 405 -15.48 17.53 -9.06
N GLU A 406 -15.10 16.68 -10.00
CA GLU A 406 -15.52 16.74 -11.39
C GLU A 406 -17.04 16.55 -11.55
N GLU A 407 -17.66 15.64 -10.78
CA GLU A 407 -19.12 15.49 -10.69
C GLU A 407 -19.83 16.79 -10.27
N LYS A 408 -19.13 17.69 -9.55
CA LYS A 408 -19.64 18.98 -9.09
C LYS A 408 -19.14 20.17 -9.96
N GLY A 409 -18.38 19.90 -11.04
CA GLY A 409 -17.82 20.92 -11.94
C GLY A 409 -16.66 21.70 -11.33
N ILE A 410 -15.93 21.11 -10.36
CA ILE A 410 -14.80 21.69 -9.66
C ILE A 410 -13.51 21.01 -10.15
N THR A 411 -12.48 21.81 -10.44
CA THR A 411 -11.13 21.34 -10.79
C THR A 411 -10.20 21.36 -9.59
N VAL A 412 -9.05 20.69 -9.66
CA VAL A 412 -8.04 20.65 -8.59
C VAL A 412 -6.77 21.35 -9.03
N ASP A 413 -6.12 22.10 -8.13
CA ASP A 413 -4.76 22.61 -8.32
C ASP A 413 -3.74 21.47 -8.17
N GLU A 414 -3.55 20.72 -9.26
CA GLU A 414 -2.63 19.56 -9.31
C GLU A 414 -1.17 19.99 -9.21
N ASP A 415 -0.81 21.16 -9.71
CA ASP A 415 0.57 21.64 -9.68
C ASP A 415 1.01 21.85 -8.22
N LYS A 416 0.18 22.48 -7.41
CA LYS A 416 0.44 22.67 -5.99
C LYS A 416 0.47 21.33 -5.22
N PHE A 417 -0.47 20.42 -5.51
CA PHE A 417 -0.47 19.06 -4.93
C PHE A 417 0.83 18.32 -5.22
N ASN A 418 1.26 18.31 -6.50
CA ASN A 418 2.47 17.61 -6.93
C ASN A 418 3.73 18.22 -6.32
N ALA A 419 3.79 19.56 -6.17
CA ALA A 419 4.87 20.24 -5.48
C ALA A 419 5.01 19.80 -4.01
N LEU A 420 3.89 19.70 -3.29
CA LEU A 420 3.86 19.26 -1.88
C LEU A 420 4.26 17.78 -1.76
N LEU A 421 3.77 16.92 -2.65
CA LEU A 421 4.14 15.50 -2.70
C LEU A 421 5.64 15.31 -2.99
N ALA A 422 6.19 16.13 -3.90
CA ALA A 422 7.63 16.13 -4.20
C ALA A 422 8.46 16.59 -3.00
N ALA A 423 8.03 17.63 -2.29
CA ALA A 423 8.68 18.12 -1.08
C ALA A 423 8.68 17.07 0.04
N GLN A 424 7.55 16.37 0.25
CA GLN A 424 7.47 15.27 1.22
C GLN A 424 8.43 14.11 0.86
N LYS A 425 8.45 13.71 -0.42
CA LYS A 425 9.39 12.69 -0.91
C LYS A 425 10.85 13.12 -0.74
N ALA A 426 11.16 14.40 -0.95
CA ALA A 426 12.51 14.95 -0.75
C ALA A 426 12.91 14.92 0.73
N THR A 427 11.99 15.30 1.63
CA THR A 427 12.21 15.23 3.09
C THR A 427 12.43 13.79 3.56
N ALA A 428 11.64 12.84 3.07
CA ALA A 428 11.81 11.42 3.37
C ALA A 428 13.14 10.86 2.83
N ARG A 429 13.59 11.34 1.64
CA ARG A 429 14.92 11.00 1.09
C ARG A 429 16.05 11.63 1.91
N ALA A 430 15.90 12.89 2.36
CA ALA A 430 16.90 13.56 3.19
C ALA A 430 17.07 12.84 4.54
N ALA A 431 15.96 12.46 5.18
CA ALA A 431 15.99 11.68 6.41
C ALA A 431 16.65 10.28 6.24
N ARG A 432 16.51 9.66 5.04
CA ARG A 432 17.25 8.43 4.69
C ARG A 432 18.74 8.67 4.43
N LYS A 433 19.09 9.83 3.88
CA LYS A 433 20.50 10.24 3.70
C LYS A 433 21.22 10.45 5.03
N ASP A 434 20.55 11.10 5.96
CA ASP A 434 21.08 11.28 7.33
C ASP A 434 21.22 9.96 8.10
N ALA A 435 20.47 8.93 7.71
CA ALA A 435 20.60 7.57 8.23
C ALA A 435 21.69 6.71 7.53
N GLY A 436 22.53 7.30 6.67
CA GLY A 436 23.72 6.64 6.09
C GLY A 436 23.47 5.71 4.91
N ALA A 437 22.24 5.63 4.36
CA ALA A 437 21.90 4.66 3.32
C ALA A 437 22.32 5.06 1.88
N ASP A 438 22.74 6.30 1.62
CA ASP A 438 23.03 6.80 0.27
C ASP A 438 24.40 7.50 0.12
N ALA A 439 25.35 7.30 1.03
CA ALA A 439 26.65 8.00 1.04
C ALA A 439 27.57 7.66 -0.16
N TRP A 440 27.11 6.85 -1.14
CA TRP A 440 28.01 6.24 -2.14
C TRP A 440 27.67 6.53 -3.62
N LYS A 441 26.73 7.38 -3.94
CA LYS A 441 26.40 7.70 -5.34
C LYS A 441 27.09 8.96 -5.88
N GLY A 442 28.06 9.51 -5.19
CA GLY A 442 28.79 10.70 -5.61
C GLY A 442 30.31 10.53 -5.59
N ASN A 443 30.94 10.69 -6.72
CA ASN A 443 32.37 10.63 -7.05
C ASN A 443 33.00 9.22 -7.08
N SER A 444 32.83 8.53 -8.19
CA SER A 444 33.64 7.36 -8.51
C SER A 444 35.04 7.85 -8.93
N VAL A 445 35.98 7.87 -7.99
CA VAL A 445 37.42 7.87 -8.35
C VAL A 445 37.63 6.63 -9.23
N LYS A 446 38.10 6.85 -10.46
CA LYS A 446 38.41 5.74 -11.36
C LYS A 446 39.71 5.09 -10.85
N ILE A 447 39.52 3.96 -10.14
CA ILE A 447 40.61 3.16 -9.63
C ILE A 447 41.05 2.23 -10.77
N ASP A 448 42.25 2.41 -11.28
CA ASP A 448 42.83 1.54 -12.30
C ASP A 448 43.51 0.34 -11.60
N ALA A 449 42.69 -0.63 -11.21
CA ALA A 449 43.14 -1.85 -10.55
C ALA A 449 42.31 -3.05 -11.06
N ASP A 450 42.92 -4.21 -11.04
CA ASP A 450 42.25 -5.46 -11.34
C ASP A 450 41.15 -5.78 -10.31
N LYS A 451 40.18 -6.63 -10.70
CA LYS A 451 39.15 -7.14 -9.81
C LYS A 451 39.78 -7.77 -8.57
N THR A 452 39.34 -7.36 -7.38
CA THR A 452 39.76 -7.97 -6.11
C THR A 452 39.31 -9.42 -6.01
N ASP A 453 40.21 -10.35 -5.62
CA ASP A 453 39.90 -11.73 -5.32
C ASP A 453 39.33 -11.85 -3.91
N PHE A 454 38.04 -12.26 -3.81
CA PHE A 454 37.34 -12.41 -2.52
C PHE A 454 37.46 -13.84 -1.99
N VAL A 455 38.19 -14.01 -0.88
CA VAL A 455 38.37 -15.31 -0.22
C VAL A 455 37.56 -15.48 1.06
N GLY A 456 36.82 -14.43 1.46
CA GLY A 456 36.14 -14.35 2.76
C GLY A 456 34.93 -15.26 2.93
N TYR A 457 34.64 -16.17 2.00
CA TYR A 457 33.66 -17.23 2.24
C TYR A 457 34.22 -18.36 3.12
N THR A 458 35.53 -18.60 3.01
CA THR A 458 36.24 -19.69 3.73
C THR A 458 37.26 -19.15 4.73
N ASP A 459 37.92 -18.04 4.41
CA ASP A 459 39.06 -17.52 5.17
C ASP A 459 38.70 -16.24 5.90
N PHE A 460 39.18 -16.07 7.12
CA PHE A 460 38.98 -14.87 7.94
C PHE A 460 40.16 -13.92 7.91
N ASP A 461 41.26 -14.39 7.30
CA ASP A 461 42.47 -13.63 7.07
C ASP A 461 43.18 -14.09 5.80
N CYS A 462 44.02 -13.28 5.24
CA CYS A 462 44.90 -13.62 4.13
C CYS A 462 46.06 -12.64 3.98
N ASP A 463 47.14 -13.11 3.34
CA ASP A 463 48.18 -12.22 2.80
C ASP A 463 47.63 -11.56 1.52
N ALA A 464 47.90 -10.24 1.41
CA ALA A 464 47.40 -9.42 0.29
C ALA A 464 48.40 -8.33 -0.03
N LYS A 465 48.19 -7.68 -1.19
CA LYS A 465 48.99 -6.52 -1.61
C LYS A 465 48.09 -5.28 -1.79
N ILE A 466 48.60 -4.13 -1.32
CA ILE A 466 47.88 -2.86 -1.54
C ILE A 466 48.07 -2.42 -2.99
N LEU A 467 46.97 -2.29 -3.72
CA LEU A 467 46.96 -1.86 -5.11
C LEU A 467 46.72 -0.36 -5.27
N ALA A 468 45.91 0.24 -4.42
CA ALA A 468 45.60 1.67 -4.44
C ALA A 468 45.19 2.17 -3.05
N ILE A 469 45.44 3.45 -2.82
CA ILE A 469 44.97 4.15 -1.61
C ILE A 469 44.27 5.45 -2.05
N VAL A 470 43.13 5.73 -1.43
CA VAL A 470 42.36 6.96 -1.62
C VAL A 470 42.29 7.68 -0.27
N ASN A 471 42.62 8.96 -0.22
CA ASN A 471 42.54 9.76 1.01
C ASN A 471 41.11 10.16 1.37
N ALA A 472 40.90 10.86 2.47
CA ALA A 472 39.60 11.34 2.91
C ALA A 472 38.95 12.34 1.93
N ASP A 473 39.74 13.06 1.14
CA ASP A 473 39.27 14.02 0.14
C ASP A 473 38.84 13.37 -1.17
N GLY A 474 39.15 12.07 -1.34
CA GLY A 474 38.79 11.29 -2.54
C GLY A 474 39.92 11.25 -3.58
N ASP A 475 41.13 11.67 -3.28
CA ASP A 475 42.29 11.66 -4.18
C ASP A 475 43.11 10.37 -4.02
N LEU A 476 43.61 9.87 -5.15
CA LEU A 476 44.63 8.79 -5.12
C LEU A 476 45.94 9.30 -4.52
N VAL A 477 46.45 8.57 -3.56
CA VAL A 477 47.69 8.87 -2.87
C VAL A 477 48.60 7.63 -2.76
N ASP A 478 49.90 7.84 -2.65
CA ASP A 478 50.85 6.73 -2.55
C ASP A 478 50.91 6.13 -1.15
N MET A 479 50.50 6.88 -0.11
CA MET A 479 50.59 6.46 1.28
C MET A 479 49.59 7.20 2.19
N LEU A 480 49.34 6.60 3.37
CA LEU A 480 48.63 7.23 4.50
C LEU A 480 49.45 7.03 5.77
N GLY A 481 49.54 8.08 6.61
CA GLY A 481 50.21 8.08 7.91
C GLY A 481 49.26 7.92 9.11
N ALA A 482 49.81 7.71 10.29
CA ALA A 482 49.02 7.53 11.51
C ALA A 482 48.04 8.68 11.77
N GLY A 483 46.76 8.37 12.04
CA GLY A 483 45.67 9.30 12.24
C GLY A 483 45.00 9.76 10.95
N GLU A 484 45.44 9.34 9.77
CA GLU A 484 44.81 9.66 8.50
C GLU A 484 43.75 8.61 8.14
N SER A 485 42.57 9.09 7.75
CA SER A 485 41.48 8.27 7.23
C SER A 485 41.57 8.13 5.73
N GLY A 486 41.15 6.99 5.22
CA GLY A 486 41.10 6.74 3.77
C GLY A 486 40.47 5.40 3.40
N THR A 487 40.70 5.02 2.15
CA THR A 487 40.22 3.76 1.57
C THR A 487 41.39 3.00 0.97
N VAL A 488 41.58 1.75 1.39
CA VAL A 488 42.60 0.84 0.87
C VAL A 488 42.00 -0.16 -0.08
N VAL A 489 42.64 -0.41 -1.22
CA VAL A 489 42.30 -1.42 -2.19
C VAL A 489 43.33 -2.54 -2.19
N LEU A 490 42.88 -3.76 -2.08
CA LEU A 490 43.70 -4.97 -2.04
C LEU A 490 43.50 -5.81 -3.31
N ASP A 491 44.52 -6.56 -3.74
CA ASP A 491 44.42 -7.60 -4.78
C ASP A 491 43.57 -8.78 -4.32
N LYS A 492 43.62 -9.12 -3.05
CA LYS A 492 42.89 -10.24 -2.41
C LYS A 492 42.36 -9.81 -1.05
N THR A 493 41.16 -10.23 -0.68
CA THR A 493 40.57 -9.79 0.58
C THR A 493 39.68 -10.86 1.24
N PRO A 494 39.70 -11.00 2.59
CA PRO A 494 38.73 -11.78 3.35
C PRO A 494 37.49 -10.94 3.75
N PHE A 495 37.49 -9.61 3.52
CA PHE A 495 36.47 -8.69 3.94
C PHE A 495 35.25 -8.77 3.02
N TYR A 496 34.10 -9.14 3.54
CA TYR A 496 32.84 -9.07 2.81
C TYR A 496 32.41 -7.62 2.61
N ALA A 497 32.13 -7.24 1.39
CA ALA A 497 31.60 -5.92 1.07
C ALA A 497 30.09 -5.87 1.24
N GLN A 498 29.55 -4.78 1.80
CA GLN A 498 28.13 -4.58 2.00
C GLN A 498 27.34 -4.91 0.72
N SER A 499 26.46 -5.87 0.81
CA SER A 499 25.62 -6.34 -0.31
C SER A 499 24.44 -7.17 0.19
N GLY A 500 23.31 -7.15 -0.55
CA GLY A 500 22.15 -8.01 -0.27
C GLY A 500 21.55 -7.81 1.12
N GLY A 501 21.69 -6.61 1.71
CA GLY A 501 21.22 -6.31 3.07
C GLY A 501 22.17 -6.74 4.20
N GLN A 502 23.24 -7.47 3.91
CA GLN A 502 24.31 -7.74 4.89
C GLN A 502 25.31 -6.58 4.93
N VAL A 503 25.67 -6.11 6.13
CA VAL A 503 26.69 -5.07 6.34
C VAL A 503 28.08 -5.53 5.95
N GLY A 504 28.97 -4.58 5.62
CA GLY A 504 30.38 -4.84 5.34
C GLY A 504 31.15 -5.27 6.58
N ASP A 505 32.26 -5.96 6.37
CA ASP A 505 33.15 -6.36 7.46
C ASP A 505 34.03 -5.21 7.97
N SER A 506 34.36 -5.33 9.22
CA SER A 506 35.40 -4.56 9.86
C SER A 506 36.60 -5.45 10.29
N GLY A 507 37.75 -4.84 10.51
CA GLY A 507 38.93 -5.60 10.91
C GLY A 507 40.19 -4.78 10.83
N VAL A 508 41.32 -5.40 10.50
CA VAL A 508 42.62 -4.74 10.45
C VAL A 508 43.46 -5.22 9.26
N ILE A 509 44.15 -4.30 8.62
CA ILE A 509 45.18 -4.56 7.62
C ILE A 509 46.51 -4.17 8.23
N LYS A 510 47.48 -5.09 8.30
CA LYS A 510 48.79 -4.90 8.95
C LYS A 510 49.93 -5.07 7.97
N ASN A 511 50.94 -4.17 8.05
CA ASN A 511 52.23 -4.36 7.44
C ASN A 511 53.27 -4.47 8.57
N GLY A 512 53.59 -5.71 8.97
CA GLY A 512 54.42 -5.99 10.17
C GLY A 512 53.72 -5.67 11.49
N GLU A 513 54.49 -5.42 12.55
CA GLU A 513 53.96 -5.08 13.87
C GLU A 513 53.72 -3.58 14.05
N ASP A 514 54.41 -2.73 13.27
CA ASP A 514 54.48 -1.28 13.47
C ASP A 514 53.41 -0.53 12.65
N ASN A 515 52.83 -1.12 11.60
CA ASN A 515 51.91 -0.46 10.72
C ASN A 515 50.55 -1.16 10.74
N ALA A 516 49.50 -0.40 10.99
CA ALA A 516 48.14 -0.96 11.06
C ALA A 516 47.09 0.04 10.60
N PHE A 517 46.25 -0.41 9.68
CA PHE A 517 45.05 0.27 9.21
C PHE A 517 43.82 -0.45 9.76
N ILE A 518 42.99 0.27 10.51
CA ILE A 518 41.73 -0.25 11.06
C ILE A 518 40.64 -0.06 10.03
N VAL A 519 40.10 -1.15 9.54
CA VAL A 519 38.95 -1.17 8.62
C VAL A 519 37.68 -1.05 9.43
N ALA A 520 36.94 0.03 9.23
CA ALA A 520 35.65 0.28 9.88
C ALA A 520 34.52 -0.33 9.07
N ASP A 521 34.58 -0.28 7.73
CA ASP A 521 33.58 -0.78 6.82
C ASP A 521 34.20 -1.20 5.48
N THR A 522 33.51 -2.11 4.78
CA THR A 522 33.92 -2.60 3.46
C THR A 522 32.79 -2.49 2.47
N ALA A 523 33.05 -1.85 1.32
CA ALA A 523 32.14 -1.70 0.22
C ALA A 523 32.73 -2.27 -1.08
N LYS A 524 31.94 -2.33 -2.15
CA LYS A 524 32.36 -2.79 -3.47
C LYS A 524 31.84 -1.84 -4.54
N ASN A 525 32.67 -1.49 -5.50
CA ASN A 525 32.26 -0.72 -6.66
C ASN A 525 31.67 -1.61 -7.79
N ALA A 526 31.24 -0.99 -8.89
CA ALA A 526 30.67 -1.69 -10.05
C ALA A 526 31.66 -2.66 -10.73
N ASP A 527 32.96 -2.37 -10.66
CA ASP A 527 34.03 -3.16 -11.28
C ASP A 527 34.48 -4.33 -10.38
N SER A 528 33.75 -4.60 -9.29
CA SER A 528 34.08 -5.63 -8.30
C SER A 528 35.38 -5.41 -7.55
N ILE A 529 35.81 -4.15 -7.38
CA ILE A 529 36.92 -3.75 -6.54
C ILE A 529 36.41 -3.51 -5.13
N TYR A 530 37.07 -4.13 -4.14
CA TYR A 530 36.71 -4.00 -2.72
C TYR A 530 37.39 -2.80 -2.09
N LEU A 531 36.63 -1.96 -1.43
CA LEU A 531 37.00 -0.68 -0.85
C LEU A 531 36.99 -0.79 0.69
N HIS A 532 38.19 -0.90 1.31
CA HIS A 532 38.33 -1.04 2.75
C HIS A 532 38.48 0.37 3.34
N LYS A 533 37.43 0.86 3.99
CA LYS A 533 37.43 2.20 4.62
C LYS A 533 37.88 2.13 6.06
N GLY A 534 38.74 3.10 6.43
CA GLY A 534 39.20 3.13 7.79
C GLY A 534 40.23 4.24 8.04
N GLU A 535 41.08 4.00 9.02
CA GLU A 535 42.07 4.93 9.49
C GLU A 535 43.35 4.19 9.82
N VAL A 536 44.51 4.81 9.56
CA VAL A 536 45.81 4.31 10.00
C VAL A 536 45.93 4.55 11.50
N SER A 537 45.89 3.50 12.30
CA SER A 537 45.98 3.59 13.76
C SER A 537 47.42 3.78 14.25
N ARG A 538 48.40 3.30 13.45
CA ARG A 538 49.84 3.45 13.75
C ARG A 538 50.67 3.23 12.49
N GLY A 539 51.83 3.93 12.43
CA GLY A 539 52.78 3.80 11.32
C GLY A 539 52.30 4.40 10.02
N ILE A 540 52.73 3.80 8.92
CA ILE A 540 52.44 4.24 7.55
C ILE A 540 52.07 3.01 6.71
N ILE A 541 51.09 3.14 5.84
CA ILE A 541 50.77 2.14 4.79
C ILE A 541 50.96 2.76 3.43
N SER A 542 51.53 2.02 2.49
CA SER A 542 51.88 2.50 1.14
C SER A 542 51.37 1.57 0.04
N VAL A 543 51.11 2.13 -1.14
CA VAL A 543 50.82 1.36 -2.33
C VAL A 543 51.97 0.40 -2.64
N GLY A 544 51.66 -0.87 -2.91
CA GLY A 544 52.62 -1.92 -3.16
C GLY A 544 53.06 -2.70 -1.93
N ASP A 545 52.67 -2.29 -0.71
CA ASP A 545 52.94 -3.03 0.51
C ASP A 545 52.33 -4.42 0.51
N SER A 546 53.10 -5.41 0.99
CA SER A 546 52.55 -6.74 1.33
C SER A 546 52.01 -6.70 2.74
N VAL A 547 50.74 -7.00 2.89
CA VAL A 547 50.00 -6.82 4.14
C VAL A 547 49.26 -8.12 4.53
N PHE A 548 48.99 -8.25 5.83
CA PHE A 548 48.14 -9.27 6.38
C PHE A 548 46.77 -8.65 6.70
N ALA A 549 45.74 -9.06 5.97
CA ALA A 549 44.37 -8.60 6.09
C ALA A 549 43.56 -9.59 6.95
N SER A 550 42.94 -9.10 8.04
CA SER A 550 42.21 -9.94 8.98
C SER A 550 40.92 -9.27 9.41
N ILE A 551 39.81 -9.97 9.27
CA ILE A 551 38.50 -9.45 9.70
C ILE A 551 38.26 -9.65 11.19
N ASN A 552 37.28 -8.92 11.74
CA ASN A 552 36.78 -9.19 13.07
C ASN A 552 35.92 -10.47 13.04
N ALA A 553 36.54 -11.59 13.35
CA ALA A 553 35.94 -12.93 13.30
C ALA A 553 34.71 -13.06 14.20
N ALA A 554 34.68 -12.43 15.37
CA ALA A 554 33.55 -12.49 16.30
C ALA A 554 32.32 -11.76 15.70
N ARG A 555 32.55 -10.57 15.10
CA ARG A 555 31.52 -9.79 14.40
C ARG A 555 31.00 -10.55 13.19
N ARG A 556 31.86 -11.08 12.32
CA ARG A 556 31.47 -11.88 11.15
C ARG A 556 30.64 -13.09 11.55
N LYS A 557 31.02 -13.85 12.57
CA LYS A 557 30.24 -15.00 13.04
C LYS A 557 28.85 -14.59 13.55
N ALA A 558 28.71 -13.42 14.19
CA ALA A 558 27.41 -12.89 14.58
C ALA A 558 26.54 -12.56 13.35
N ILE A 559 27.11 -11.87 12.35
CA ILE A 559 26.45 -11.57 11.08
C ILE A 559 26.02 -12.84 10.35
N MET A 560 26.88 -13.88 10.28
CA MET A 560 26.58 -15.18 9.65
C MET A 560 25.38 -15.86 10.32
N ARG A 561 25.30 -15.83 11.66
CA ARG A 561 24.14 -16.35 12.41
C ARG A 561 22.86 -15.61 12.02
N ASN A 562 22.91 -14.30 12.06
CA ASN A 562 21.79 -13.45 11.71
C ASN A 562 21.34 -13.64 10.25
N HIS A 563 22.28 -13.73 9.32
CA HIS A 563 21.95 -13.90 7.90
C HIS A 563 21.32 -15.28 7.61
N THR A 564 21.84 -16.33 8.22
CA THR A 564 21.23 -17.66 8.07
C THR A 564 19.85 -17.68 8.71
N ALA A 565 19.69 -17.04 9.88
CA ALA A 565 18.38 -16.94 10.53
C ALA A 565 17.36 -16.15 9.67
N ALA A 566 17.79 -15.15 8.87
CA ALA A 566 16.90 -14.44 7.95
C ALA A 566 16.29 -15.39 6.90
N HIS A 567 17.05 -16.32 6.34
CA HIS A 567 16.57 -17.34 5.41
C HIS A 567 15.57 -18.28 6.08
N LEU A 568 15.88 -18.73 7.31
CA LEU A 568 14.96 -19.57 8.07
C LEU A 568 13.67 -18.83 8.41
N LEU A 569 13.77 -17.54 8.75
CA LEU A 569 12.62 -16.66 9.01
C LEU A 569 11.72 -16.54 7.79
N GLN A 570 12.28 -16.32 6.60
CA GLN A 570 11.52 -16.24 5.36
C GLN A 570 10.77 -17.55 5.08
N ALA A 571 11.43 -18.69 5.22
CA ALA A 571 10.82 -20.00 5.03
C ALA A 571 9.68 -20.26 6.02
N ALA A 572 9.88 -19.93 7.31
CA ALA A 572 8.88 -20.07 8.35
C ALA A 572 7.66 -19.13 8.13
N LEU A 573 7.91 -17.87 7.76
CA LEU A 573 6.85 -16.91 7.43
C LEU A 573 6.00 -17.41 6.25
N ARG A 574 6.61 -17.97 5.20
CA ARG A 574 5.88 -18.54 4.07
C ARG A 574 5.07 -19.77 4.47
N GLN A 575 5.57 -20.56 5.40
CA GLN A 575 4.85 -21.75 5.90
C GLN A 575 3.63 -21.36 6.76
N VAL A 576 3.75 -20.33 7.60
CA VAL A 576 2.67 -19.91 8.52
C VAL A 576 1.66 -18.99 7.85
N LEU A 577 2.15 -17.99 7.08
CA LEU A 577 1.31 -16.93 6.51
C LEU A 577 0.90 -17.22 5.06
N GLY A 578 1.61 -18.09 4.36
CA GLY A 578 1.35 -18.45 2.96
C GLY A 578 2.42 -17.99 1.98
N THR A 579 2.35 -18.53 0.76
CA THR A 579 3.37 -18.36 -0.30
C THR A 579 3.48 -16.95 -0.88
N HIS A 580 2.52 -16.06 -0.58
CA HIS A 580 2.55 -14.65 -0.96
C HIS A 580 3.60 -13.83 -0.20
N VAL A 581 4.15 -14.39 0.88
CA VAL A 581 5.24 -13.74 1.62
C VAL A 581 6.50 -13.72 0.77
N GLU A 582 6.96 -12.53 0.44
CA GLU A 582 8.20 -12.28 -0.29
C GLU A 582 9.04 -11.25 0.46
N GLN A 583 10.34 -11.37 0.37
CA GLN A 583 11.25 -10.38 0.95
C GLN A 583 11.10 -9.04 0.21
N ALA A 584 10.77 -7.99 0.94
CA ALA A 584 10.71 -6.62 0.45
C ALA A 584 11.99 -5.82 0.75
N GLY A 585 12.77 -6.27 1.72
CA GLY A 585 14.05 -5.71 2.13
C GLY A 585 14.62 -6.43 3.34
N GLN A 586 15.90 -6.21 3.61
CA GLN A 586 16.54 -6.69 4.85
C GLN A 586 17.71 -5.83 5.26
N LEU A 587 18.03 -5.88 6.55
CA LEU A 587 19.31 -5.45 7.12
C LEU A 587 19.77 -6.53 8.08
N VAL A 588 21.01 -6.96 7.89
CA VAL A 588 21.63 -8.00 8.71
C VAL A 588 22.97 -7.46 9.19
N ASP A 589 23.08 -7.25 10.49
CA ASP A 589 24.31 -6.87 11.17
C ASP A 589 24.66 -7.84 12.31
N GLU A 590 25.66 -7.51 13.13
CA GLU A 590 26.09 -8.34 14.25
C GLU A 590 25.10 -8.41 15.41
N THR A 591 24.15 -7.47 15.47
CA THR A 591 23.21 -7.32 16.59
C THR A 591 21.84 -7.89 16.28
N GLU A 592 21.33 -7.65 15.04
CA GLU A 592 19.96 -7.97 14.69
C GLU A 592 19.76 -8.42 13.24
N VAL A 593 18.61 -9.03 13.03
CA VAL A 593 18.00 -9.27 11.72
C VAL A 593 16.82 -8.32 11.62
N ARG A 594 16.81 -7.44 10.62
CA ARG A 594 15.60 -6.71 10.21
C ARG A 594 15.16 -7.27 8.89
N PHE A 595 13.97 -7.84 8.88
CA PHE A 595 13.41 -8.50 7.71
C PHE A 595 12.07 -7.87 7.32
N ASP A 596 12.02 -7.25 6.15
CA ASP A 596 10.83 -6.63 5.58
C ASP A 596 10.20 -7.61 4.59
N PHE A 597 8.92 -7.87 4.74
CA PHE A 597 8.21 -8.86 3.91
C PHE A 597 6.81 -8.38 3.53
N THR A 598 6.31 -8.91 2.42
CA THR A 598 4.97 -8.61 1.94
C THR A 598 3.93 -9.34 2.78
N HIS A 599 3.12 -8.57 3.50
CA HIS A 599 1.95 -9.09 4.21
C HIS A 599 1.00 -7.94 4.56
N PHE A 600 -0.30 -8.19 4.51
CA PHE A 600 -1.31 -7.14 4.54
C PHE A 600 -1.90 -6.88 5.93
N ASN A 601 -1.82 -7.84 6.86
CA ASN A 601 -2.32 -7.70 8.23
C ASN A 601 -1.17 -7.70 9.26
N PRO A 602 -1.36 -7.11 10.46
CA PRO A 602 -0.50 -7.39 11.60
C PRO A 602 -0.50 -8.88 11.91
N MET A 603 0.67 -9.44 12.20
CA MET A 603 0.75 -10.81 12.68
C MET A 603 0.13 -10.92 14.08
N THR A 604 -0.60 -11.99 14.29
CA THR A 604 -1.10 -12.33 15.62
C THR A 604 0.03 -12.85 16.52
N THR A 605 -0.17 -12.75 17.83
CA THR A 605 0.78 -13.30 18.82
C THR A 605 1.03 -14.80 18.58
N GLN A 606 0.00 -15.53 18.14
CA GLN A 606 0.11 -16.96 17.85
C GLN A 606 0.95 -17.22 16.60
N GLU A 607 0.77 -16.48 15.51
CA GLU A 607 1.57 -16.59 14.28
C GLU A 607 3.03 -16.26 14.55
N ILE A 608 3.31 -15.21 15.33
CA ILE A 608 4.68 -14.86 15.73
C ILE A 608 5.32 -16.00 16.52
N ALA A 609 4.61 -16.57 17.49
CA ALA A 609 5.11 -17.69 18.27
C ALA A 609 5.35 -18.94 17.44
N GLU A 610 4.49 -19.20 16.44
CA GLU A 610 4.63 -20.36 15.55
C GLU A 610 5.83 -20.20 14.61
N VAL A 611 6.02 -19.01 14.01
CA VAL A 611 7.20 -18.69 13.20
C VAL A 611 8.48 -18.86 14.01
N GLU A 612 8.52 -18.27 15.21
CA GLU A 612 9.68 -18.38 16.11
C GLU A 612 9.98 -19.82 16.49
N MET A 613 8.96 -20.62 16.77
CA MET A 613 9.10 -22.04 17.09
C MET A 613 9.63 -22.85 15.91
N LEU A 614 9.14 -22.61 14.70
CA LEU A 614 9.61 -23.30 13.48
C LEU A 614 11.09 -23.01 13.22
N VAL A 615 11.50 -21.75 13.32
CA VAL A 615 12.91 -21.36 13.16
C VAL A 615 13.79 -22.04 14.22
N ASN A 616 13.42 -22.00 15.49
CA ASN A 616 14.19 -22.63 16.57
C ASN A 616 14.21 -24.17 16.43
N LYS A 617 13.11 -24.78 16.01
CA LYS A 617 13.07 -26.23 15.74
C LYS A 617 14.08 -26.64 14.66
N PHE A 618 14.19 -25.85 13.60
CA PHE A 618 15.19 -26.10 12.57
C PHE A 618 16.62 -25.83 13.07
N ILE A 619 16.85 -24.78 13.85
CA ILE A 619 18.15 -24.49 14.49
C ILE A 619 18.59 -25.69 15.33
N LEU A 620 17.72 -26.19 16.19
CA LEU A 620 18.00 -27.32 17.08
C LEU A 620 18.18 -28.67 16.36
N SER A 621 17.75 -28.79 15.10
CA SER A 621 18.01 -29.96 14.29
C SER A 621 19.49 -30.09 13.87
N ALA A 622 20.28 -29.03 14.06
CA ALA A 622 21.69 -28.95 13.70
C ALA A 622 21.95 -29.40 12.24
N SER A 623 21.06 -29.00 11.33
CA SER A 623 21.12 -29.35 9.91
C SER A 623 22.27 -28.64 9.20
N SER A 624 22.85 -29.25 8.17
CA SER A 624 23.89 -28.64 7.36
C SER A 624 23.35 -27.46 6.55
N VAL A 625 24.13 -26.39 6.43
CA VAL A 625 23.89 -25.27 5.54
C VAL A 625 24.97 -25.31 4.46
N THR A 626 24.55 -25.56 3.22
CA THR A 626 25.47 -25.69 2.08
C THR A 626 25.38 -24.48 1.16
N MET A 627 26.49 -24.09 0.60
CA MET A 627 26.63 -22.96 -0.31
C MET A 627 27.34 -23.46 -1.58
N GLN A 628 26.70 -23.30 -2.73
CA GLN A 628 27.21 -23.80 -4.01
C GLN A 628 26.99 -22.79 -5.11
N GLU A 629 27.99 -22.63 -5.98
CA GLU A 629 27.84 -21.89 -7.22
C GLU A 629 27.40 -22.83 -8.33
N MET A 630 26.39 -22.45 -9.10
CA MET A 630 25.82 -23.27 -10.18
C MET A 630 25.17 -22.40 -11.26
N PRO A 631 24.94 -22.95 -12.46
CA PRO A 631 24.14 -22.28 -13.49
C PRO A 631 22.74 -21.94 -12.97
N ILE A 632 22.25 -20.74 -13.31
CA ILE A 632 20.94 -20.25 -12.85
C ILE A 632 19.78 -21.18 -13.19
N GLU A 633 19.84 -21.86 -14.34
CA GLU A 633 18.80 -22.82 -14.75
C GLU A 633 18.77 -24.09 -13.90
N GLU A 634 19.91 -24.52 -13.35
CA GLU A 634 19.96 -25.63 -12.41
C GLU A 634 19.41 -25.22 -11.04
N ALA A 635 19.77 -24.02 -10.57
CA ALA A 635 19.26 -23.47 -9.33
C ALA A 635 17.73 -23.29 -9.34
N LYS A 636 17.16 -22.87 -10.47
CA LYS A 636 15.70 -22.79 -10.65
C LYS A 636 15.02 -24.16 -10.57
N LYS A 637 15.63 -25.18 -11.17
CA LYS A 637 15.10 -26.56 -11.09
C LYS A 637 15.10 -27.11 -9.67
N MET A 638 15.99 -26.65 -8.80
CA MET A 638 16.00 -26.98 -7.38
C MET A 638 14.92 -26.25 -6.55
N GLY A 639 14.14 -25.37 -7.18
CA GLY A 639 13.13 -24.57 -6.49
C GLY A 639 13.73 -23.43 -5.65
N ALA A 640 14.97 -23.00 -5.94
CA ALA A 640 15.63 -21.95 -5.20
C ALA A 640 14.89 -20.60 -5.39
N MET A 641 14.56 -19.95 -4.28
CA MET A 641 13.90 -18.66 -4.28
C MET A 641 14.82 -17.56 -4.76
N MET A 642 14.29 -16.68 -5.62
CA MET A 642 14.96 -15.51 -6.18
C MET A 642 14.30 -14.26 -5.61
N LEU A 643 15.10 -13.24 -5.29
CA LEU A 643 14.57 -11.92 -4.95
C LEU A 643 14.01 -11.24 -6.19
N PHE A 644 12.80 -10.70 -6.07
CA PHE A 644 12.14 -10.01 -7.18
C PHE A 644 12.86 -8.69 -7.49
N GLY A 645 13.25 -8.50 -8.77
CA GLY A 645 13.86 -7.25 -9.25
C GLY A 645 15.39 -7.21 -9.23
N GLU A 646 16.08 -8.23 -8.74
CA GLU A 646 17.53 -8.33 -8.86
C GLU A 646 17.97 -8.94 -10.20
N LYS A 647 19.09 -8.43 -10.73
CA LYS A 647 19.71 -8.98 -11.95
C LYS A 647 20.76 -10.02 -11.56
N TYR A 648 20.49 -11.26 -11.90
CA TYR A 648 21.40 -12.37 -11.65
C TYR A 648 22.23 -12.67 -12.91
N GLY A 649 23.49 -13.05 -12.70
CA GLY A 649 24.36 -13.56 -13.78
C GLY A 649 23.99 -14.99 -14.20
N ASN A 650 24.73 -15.55 -15.16
CA ASN A 650 24.54 -16.94 -15.62
C ASN A 650 24.93 -17.96 -14.55
N ILE A 651 25.85 -17.61 -13.65
CA ILE A 651 26.25 -18.39 -12.48
C ILE A 651 25.73 -17.68 -11.24
N VAL A 652 25.07 -18.43 -10.37
CA VAL A 652 24.47 -17.93 -9.12
C VAL A 652 24.94 -18.75 -7.94
N ARG A 653 25.06 -18.12 -6.76
CA ARG A 653 25.34 -18.81 -5.53
C ARG A 653 24.02 -19.17 -4.83
N VAL A 654 23.84 -20.46 -4.55
CA VAL A 654 22.66 -21.00 -3.86
C VAL A 654 23.05 -21.39 -2.45
N VAL A 655 22.28 -20.91 -1.48
CA VAL A 655 22.37 -21.28 -0.07
C VAL A 655 21.22 -22.22 0.24
N LYS A 656 21.53 -23.43 0.69
CA LYS A 656 20.54 -24.44 1.08
C LYS A 656 20.72 -24.78 2.55
N ALA A 657 19.68 -24.54 3.36
CA ALA A 657 19.59 -24.92 4.76
C ALA A 657 18.71 -26.17 4.90
N GLY A 658 19.31 -27.33 4.86
CA GLY A 658 18.59 -28.61 4.82
C GLY A 658 17.56 -28.64 3.69
N ASP A 659 16.33 -29.09 4.01
CA ASP A 659 15.18 -29.02 3.11
C ASP A 659 14.21 -27.87 3.49
N PHE A 660 14.61 -27.01 4.41
CA PHE A 660 13.76 -25.94 4.95
C PHE A 660 13.81 -24.66 4.14
N SER A 661 15.00 -24.23 3.69
CA SER A 661 15.19 -23.07 2.82
C SER A 661 16.19 -23.34 1.72
N THR A 662 15.92 -22.85 0.50
CA THR A 662 16.84 -22.86 -0.64
C THR A 662 16.68 -21.51 -1.36
N GLU A 663 17.76 -20.69 -1.38
CA GLU A 663 17.67 -19.30 -1.84
C GLU A 663 18.92 -18.87 -2.59
N PHE A 664 18.77 -17.94 -3.53
CA PHE A 664 19.90 -17.25 -4.17
C PHE A 664 20.46 -16.23 -3.18
N CYS A 665 21.70 -16.43 -2.75
CA CYS A 665 22.31 -15.52 -1.79
C CYS A 665 23.84 -15.44 -1.92
N GLY A 666 24.36 -14.22 -2.04
CA GLY A 666 25.78 -13.92 -2.06
C GLY A 666 26.38 -13.64 -0.66
N GLY A 667 25.58 -13.70 0.40
CA GLY A 667 26.01 -13.40 1.76
C GLY A 667 26.83 -14.50 2.44
N THR A 668 27.26 -14.22 3.67
CA THR A 668 28.01 -15.19 4.48
C THR A 668 27.10 -15.91 5.46
N HIS A 669 27.27 -17.22 5.60
CA HIS A 669 26.37 -18.09 6.37
C HIS A 669 27.16 -19.04 7.27
N VAL A 670 26.47 -19.54 8.32
CA VAL A 670 27.02 -20.62 9.16
C VAL A 670 27.02 -21.94 8.37
N ALA A 671 27.88 -22.87 8.72
CA ALA A 671 27.94 -24.18 8.08
C ALA A 671 26.89 -25.18 8.64
N ASN A 672 26.42 -24.92 9.87
CA ASN A 672 25.43 -25.73 10.56
C ASN A 672 24.40 -24.84 11.26
N SER A 673 23.11 -25.17 11.15
CA SER A 673 22.05 -24.37 11.76
C SER A 673 22.18 -24.23 13.29
N GLY A 674 22.74 -25.23 13.97
CA GLY A 674 22.99 -25.19 15.41
C GLY A 674 23.93 -24.07 15.86
N GLU A 675 24.80 -23.55 14.97
CA GLU A 675 25.68 -22.42 15.26
C GLU A 675 24.91 -21.09 15.45
N ILE A 676 23.67 -21.00 14.96
CA ILE A 676 22.82 -19.81 15.13
C ILE A 676 22.52 -19.60 16.61
N GLY A 677 22.35 -20.68 17.37
CA GLY A 677 21.90 -20.63 18.75
C GLY A 677 20.42 -20.31 18.85
N LEU A 678 20.01 -19.59 19.89
CA LEU A 678 18.61 -19.20 20.09
C LEU A 678 18.21 -18.07 19.13
N PHE A 679 17.04 -18.19 18.50
CA PHE A 679 16.39 -17.15 17.69
C PHE A 679 15.20 -16.55 18.45
N LYS A 680 15.09 -15.22 18.52
CA LYS A 680 13.99 -14.53 19.19
C LYS A 680 13.47 -13.37 18.37
N ILE A 681 12.18 -13.37 18.07
CA ILE A 681 11.49 -12.21 17.48
C ILE A 681 11.26 -11.17 18.58
N VAL A 682 11.73 -9.96 18.37
CA VAL A 682 11.67 -8.83 19.32
C VAL A 682 10.49 -7.92 19.02
N SER A 683 10.22 -7.67 17.73
CA SER A 683 9.12 -6.83 17.31
C SER A 683 8.60 -7.20 15.93
N GLU A 684 7.35 -6.89 15.70
CA GLU A 684 6.67 -6.93 14.41
C GLU A 684 5.91 -5.62 14.22
N ALA A 685 6.12 -4.93 13.08
CA ALA A 685 5.53 -3.63 12.82
C ALA A 685 5.26 -3.39 11.33
N SER A 686 4.38 -2.43 11.01
CA SER A 686 4.19 -1.96 9.64
C SER A 686 5.28 -0.98 9.24
N VAL A 687 5.83 -1.14 8.03
CA VAL A 687 6.82 -0.22 7.43
C VAL A 687 6.19 0.60 6.31
N ALA A 688 5.37 -0.07 5.51
CA ALA A 688 4.62 0.53 4.42
C ALA A 688 3.32 -0.26 4.23
N ALA A 689 2.43 0.25 3.41
CA ALA A 689 1.22 -0.48 3.07
C ALA A 689 1.58 -1.82 2.40
N GLY A 690 1.08 -2.91 2.96
CA GLY A 690 1.37 -4.27 2.48
C GLY A 690 2.77 -4.78 2.80
N VAL A 691 3.57 -4.04 3.61
CA VAL A 691 4.91 -4.46 4.03
C VAL A 691 5.03 -4.43 5.54
N ARG A 692 5.40 -5.56 6.09
CA ARG A 692 5.64 -5.76 7.53
C ARG A 692 7.13 -5.94 7.78
N ARG A 693 7.58 -5.58 8.95
CA ARG A 693 8.97 -5.75 9.43
C ARG A 693 9.01 -6.61 10.66
N ILE A 694 9.83 -7.62 10.65
CA ILE A 694 10.27 -8.33 11.85
C ILE A 694 11.67 -7.88 12.20
N THR A 695 11.88 -7.61 13.49
CA THR A 695 13.21 -7.49 14.10
C THR A 695 13.44 -8.70 14.99
N ALA A 696 14.56 -9.38 14.81
CA ALA A 696 14.90 -10.58 15.55
C ALA A 696 16.38 -10.62 15.94
N TYR A 697 16.68 -11.31 17.01
CA TYR A 697 18.02 -11.55 17.54
C TYR A 697 18.40 -13.02 17.43
N THR A 698 19.71 -13.31 17.40
CA THR A 698 20.26 -14.67 17.47
C THR A 698 21.29 -14.84 18.58
N GLY A 699 21.53 -16.08 18.97
CA GLY A 699 22.61 -16.45 19.91
C GLY A 699 22.63 -15.64 21.19
N PHE A 700 23.76 -14.98 21.45
CA PHE A 700 23.94 -14.17 22.68
C PHE A 700 23.02 -12.95 22.76
N GLY A 701 22.62 -12.38 21.60
CA GLY A 701 21.66 -11.26 21.55
C GLY A 701 20.29 -11.68 22.07
N SER A 702 19.81 -12.87 21.65
CA SER A 702 18.58 -13.47 22.17
C SER A 702 18.64 -13.76 23.67
N LEU A 703 19.75 -14.31 24.13
CA LEU A 703 19.96 -14.58 25.55
C LEU A 703 19.97 -13.30 26.40
N ALA A 704 20.66 -12.26 25.93
CA ALA A 704 20.70 -10.98 26.61
C ALA A 704 19.30 -10.34 26.70
N TYR A 705 18.52 -10.41 25.62
CA TYR A 705 17.15 -9.90 25.57
C TYR A 705 16.23 -10.63 26.58
N LEU A 706 16.32 -11.97 26.64
CA LEU A 706 15.54 -12.76 27.60
C LEU A 706 15.93 -12.46 29.04
N ASN A 707 17.22 -12.37 29.35
CA ASN A 707 17.73 -12.01 30.69
C ASN A 707 17.24 -10.61 31.11
N LEU A 708 17.22 -9.64 30.18
CA LEU A 708 16.71 -8.30 30.47
C LEU A 708 15.23 -8.33 30.84
N ASN A 709 14.42 -9.10 30.11
CA ASN A 709 13.01 -9.26 30.41
C ASN A 709 12.77 -9.98 31.74
N GLU A 710 13.55 -11.02 32.04
CA GLU A 710 13.50 -11.72 33.32
C GLU A 710 13.86 -10.77 34.48
N MET A 711 14.89 -9.96 34.33
CA MET A 711 15.26 -8.94 35.33
C MET A 711 14.14 -7.92 35.53
N ALA A 712 13.45 -7.48 34.47
CA ALA A 712 12.32 -6.56 34.59
C ALA A 712 11.16 -7.19 35.37
N VAL A 713 10.81 -8.45 35.08
CA VAL A 713 9.78 -9.19 35.81
C VAL A 713 10.15 -9.34 37.30
N LYS A 714 11.41 -9.69 37.61
CA LYS A 714 11.93 -9.77 38.97
C LYS A 714 11.85 -8.44 39.70
N ALA A 715 12.17 -7.35 39.05
CA ALA A 715 12.06 -6.02 39.62
C ALA A 715 10.62 -5.66 39.95
N VAL A 716 9.65 -5.94 39.06
CA VAL A 716 8.24 -5.73 39.30
C VAL A 716 7.71 -6.63 40.46
N ALA A 717 8.11 -7.91 40.45
CA ALA A 717 7.77 -8.85 41.51
C ALA A 717 8.24 -8.34 42.90
N SER A 718 9.48 -7.82 42.95
CA SER A 718 10.03 -7.23 44.19
C SER A 718 9.23 -6.00 44.67
N ILE A 719 8.86 -5.08 43.76
CA ILE A 719 8.04 -3.90 44.06
C ILE A 719 6.66 -4.31 44.61
N LEU A 720 6.07 -5.30 43.98
CA LEU A 720 4.73 -5.81 44.36
C LEU A 720 4.78 -6.77 45.54
N LYS A 721 5.97 -7.14 46.03
CA LYS A 721 6.22 -8.11 47.09
C LYS A 721 5.53 -9.45 46.82
N THR A 722 5.72 -9.99 45.64
CA THR A 722 5.14 -11.27 45.19
C THR A 722 6.20 -12.12 44.48
N SER A 723 5.85 -13.34 44.11
CA SER A 723 6.67 -14.18 43.25
C SER A 723 6.54 -13.78 41.77
N GLU A 724 7.52 -14.14 40.94
CA GLU A 724 7.52 -13.85 39.49
C GLU A 724 6.28 -14.43 38.76
N ASN A 725 5.83 -15.59 39.18
CA ASN A 725 4.67 -16.25 38.61
C ASN A 725 3.33 -15.59 38.97
N GLU A 726 3.29 -14.76 40.02
CA GLU A 726 2.07 -14.10 40.53
C GLU A 726 2.05 -12.61 40.21
N VAL A 727 3.02 -12.10 39.43
CA VAL A 727 3.10 -10.67 39.12
C VAL A 727 1.84 -10.15 38.46
N GLU A 728 1.27 -10.91 37.53
CA GLU A 728 0.06 -10.53 36.80
C GLU A 728 -1.14 -10.40 37.77
N GLU A 729 -1.37 -11.45 38.57
CA GLU A 729 -2.48 -11.49 39.52
C GLU A 729 -2.35 -10.36 40.54
N ARG A 730 -1.14 -10.15 41.07
CA ARG A 730 -0.90 -9.08 42.05
C ARG A 730 -1.06 -7.69 41.46
N THR A 731 -0.66 -7.49 40.19
CA THR A 731 -0.87 -6.22 39.48
C THR A 731 -2.36 -5.94 39.29
N GLN A 732 -3.15 -6.94 38.89
CA GLN A 732 -4.61 -6.81 38.80
C GLN A 732 -5.25 -6.49 40.13
N ALA A 733 -4.80 -7.13 41.23
CA ALA A 733 -5.26 -6.83 42.56
C ALA A 733 -4.98 -5.37 42.95
N VAL A 734 -3.75 -4.88 42.76
CA VAL A 734 -3.40 -3.48 43.07
C VAL A 734 -4.24 -2.48 42.26
N ILE A 735 -4.54 -2.78 40.98
CA ILE A 735 -5.42 -1.93 40.17
C ILE A 735 -6.85 -1.92 40.71
N SER A 736 -7.34 -3.07 41.18
CA SER A 736 -8.67 -3.19 41.78
C SER A 736 -8.74 -2.44 43.09
N ASP A 737 -7.75 -2.64 43.97
CA ASP A 737 -7.66 -1.94 45.28
C ASP A 737 -7.62 -0.41 45.10
N ASN A 738 -6.88 0.06 44.04
CA ASN A 738 -6.80 1.49 43.76
C ASN A 738 -8.17 2.06 43.33
N LYS A 739 -8.93 1.34 42.48
CA LYS A 739 -10.27 1.75 42.07
C LYS A 739 -11.26 1.76 43.25
N GLU A 740 -11.12 0.82 44.19
CA GLU A 740 -11.93 0.81 45.39
C GLU A 740 -11.61 1.98 46.34
N MET A 741 -10.32 2.25 46.53
CA MET A 741 -9.87 3.42 47.32
C MET A 741 -10.33 4.75 46.69
N GLU A 742 -10.29 4.89 45.36
CA GLU A 742 -10.83 6.08 44.71
C GLU A 742 -12.33 6.28 44.99
N LYS A 743 -13.12 5.21 44.95
CA LYS A 743 -14.56 5.27 45.29
C LYS A 743 -14.78 5.63 46.74
N GLU A 744 -13.98 5.05 47.65
CA GLU A 744 -14.07 5.36 49.07
C GLU A 744 -13.71 6.82 49.36
N ILE A 745 -12.64 7.33 48.75
CA ILE A 745 -12.27 8.74 48.86
C ILE A 745 -13.39 9.66 48.37
N GLN A 746 -14.01 9.31 47.22
CA GLN A 746 -15.17 10.08 46.72
C GLN A 746 -16.36 10.05 47.70
N ALA A 747 -16.68 8.88 48.28
CA ALA A 747 -17.75 8.73 49.25
C ALA A 747 -17.46 9.51 50.52
N LEU A 748 -16.26 9.41 51.09
CA LEU A 748 -15.82 10.16 52.26
C LEU A 748 -15.82 11.67 52.03
N ASN A 749 -15.38 12.14 50.86
CA ASN A 749 -15.45 13.57 50.52
C ASN A 749 -16.91 14.06 50.41
N ALA A 750 -17.82 13.24 49.89
CA ALA A 750 -19.24 13.55 49.84
C ALA A 750 -19.84 13.62 51.26
N GLU A 751 -19.45 12.71 52.14
CA GLU A 751 -19.89 12.70 53.53
C GLU A 751 -19.36 13.89 54.31
N ILE A 752 -18.08 14.21 54.19
CA ILE A 752 -17.47 15.43 54.80
C ILE A 752 -18.20 16.69 54.33
N THR A 753 -18.53 16.78 53.03
CA THR A 753 -19.24 17.91 52.45
C THR A 753 -20.67 18.02 53.08
N LYS A 754 -21.34 16.88 53.23
CA LYS A 754 -22.67 16.83 53.84
C LYS A 754 -22.63 17.23 55.31
N LEU A 755 -21.67 16.79 56.13
CA LEU A 755 -21.50 17.17 57.51
C LEU A 755 -21.18 18.67 57.68
N LYS A 756 -20.29 19.22 56.88
CA LYS A 756 -19.98 20.67 56.87
C LYS A 756 -21.20 21.52 56.53
N SER A 757 -22.00 21.09 55.54
CA SER A 757 -23.19 21.83 55.11
C SER A 757 -24.29 21.85 56.17
N ALA A 758 -24.47 20.76 56.93
CA ALA A 758 -25.51 20.67 57.96
C ALA A 758 -25.33 21.71 59.08
N ASP A 759 -24.10 22.00 59.47
CA ASP A 759 -23.80 23.03 60.47
C ASP A 759 -23.97 24.45 59.98
N MET A 760 -23.61 24.71 58.73
CA MET A 760 -23.70 26.04 58.09
C MET A 760 -25.15 26.51 57.85
N PHE A 761 -26.09 25.57 57.71
CA PHE A 761 -27.50 25.86 57.43
C PHE A 761 -28.41 25.68 58.66
N SER A 762 -27.85 25.79 59.87
CA SER A 762 -28.60 25.59 61.10
C SER A 762 -29.44 26.84 61.54
N LYS A 763 -29.05 28.02 61.06
CA LYS A 763 -29.73 29.29 61.43
C LYS A 763 -29.95 30.20 60.24
N PRO A 764 -31.19 30.39 59.77
CA PRO A 764 -31.48 31.34 58.65
C PRO A 764 -31.48 32.79 59.20
N ILE A 765 -31.17 33.70 58.23
CA ILE A 765 -31.40 35.14 58.44
C ILE A 765 -32.86 35.43 58.06
N LEU A 766 -33.64 36.03 58.99
CA LEU A 766 -35.03 36.34 58.67
C LEU A 766 -35.14 37.67 57.95
N VAL A 767 -35.71 37.68 56.73
CA VAL A 767 -35.93 38.88 55.90
C VAL A 767 -37.39 38.89 55.44
N ASP A 768 -38.18 39.79 56.00
CA ASP A 768 -39.60 39.97 55.66
C ASP A 768 -40.42 38.65 55.66
N GLY A 769 -40.14 37.77 56.64
CA GLY A 769 -40.77 36.48 56.79
C GLY A 769 -40.27 35.40 55.84
N LEU A 770 -39.16 35.62 55.10
CA LEU A 770 -38.39 34.68 54.35
C LEU A 770 -37.16 34.19 55.14
N GLU A 771 -36.80 32.94 55.02
CA GLU A 771 -35.64 32.31 55.62
C GLU A 771 -34.46 32.33 54.56
N LEU A 772 -33.51 33.24 54.81
CA LEU A 772 -32.34 33.40 53.92
C LEU A 772 -31.15 32.59 54.47
N TYR A 773 -30.61 31.73 53.60
CA TYR A 773 -29.41 30.94 53.88
C TYR A 773 -28.28 31.43 52.93
N ILE A 774 -27.15 31.76 53.49
CA ILE A 774 -25.96 32.20 52.76
C ILE A 774 -24.77 31.34 53.18
N ALA A 775 -24.11 30.70 52.24
CA ALA A 775 -22.95 29.87 52.56
C ALA A 775 -21.87 29.98 51.52
N LYS A 776 -20.62 29.83 51.97
CA LYS A 776 -19.44 29.64 51.12
C LYS A 776 -18.80 28.32 51.50
N ILE A 777 -18.57 27.44 50.55
CA ILE A 777 -18.05 26.08 50.72
C ILE A 777 -16.85 25.87 49.83
N GLU A 778 -15.74 25.42 50.38
CA GLU A 778 -14.52 25.14 49.62
C GLU A 778 -14.49 23.67 49.20
N GLY A 779 -13.89 23.38 48.02
CA GLY A 779 -13.67 22.03 47.51
C GLY A 779 -14.95 21.34 47.02
N THR A 780 -15.98 22.08 46.60
CA THR A 780 -17.29 21.52 46.24
C THR A 780 -17.49 21.56 44.72
N THR A 781 -18.05 20.47 44.19
CA THR A 781 -18.39 20.38 42.76
C THR A 781 -19.71 21.07 42.42
N PRO A 782 -19.95 21.54 41.17
CA PRO A 782 -21.22 22.16 40.76
C PRO A 782 -22.44 21.28 41.02
N ASP A 783 -22.32 19.97 40.90
CA ASP A 783 -23.42 19.03 41.13
C ASP A 783 -23.73 18.87 42.62
N ALA A 784 -22.68 18.83 43.45
CA ALA A 784 -22.87 18.82 44.91
C ALA A 784 -23.54 20.10 45.43
N LEU A 785 -23.13 21.29 44.85
CA LEU A 785 -23.79 22.57 45.17
C LEU A 785 -25.27 22.56 44.76
N ARG A 786 -25.62 22.00 43.62
CA ARG A 786 -27.01 21.89 43.17
C ARG A 786 -27.83 21.02 44.11
N SER A 787 -27.28 19.87 44.49
CA SER A 787 -27.93 18.97 45.46
C SER A 787 -28.21 19.67 46.82
N MET A 788 -27.24 20.44 47.33
CA MET A 788 -27.40 21.22 48.57
C MET A 788 -28.47 22.32 48.44
N GLY A 789 -28.51 22.96 47.24
CA GLY A 789 -29.58 23.91 46.94
C GLY A 789 -30.96 23.29 46.94
N ASP A 790 -31.08 22.11 46.30
CA ASP A 790 -32.34 21.36 46.29
C ASP A 790 -32.76 20.89 47.71
N ASP A 791 -31.82 20.45 48.53
CA ASP A 791 -32.07 20.08 49.94
C ASP A 791 -32.58 21.27 50.77
N LEU A 792 -31.99 22.44 50.62
CA LEU A 792 -32.45 23.66 51.27
C LEU A 792 -33.82 24.11 50.79
N LYS A 793 -34.09 24.06 49.50
CA LYS A 793 -35.39 24.37 48.92
C LYS A 793 -36.52 23.48 49.50
N ASN A 794 -36.20 22.20 49.76
CA ASN A 794 -37.14 21.25 50.33
C ASN A 794 -37.44 21.48 51.83
N LYS A 795 -36.71 22.39 52.54
CA LYS A 795 -36.99 22.73 53.96
C LYS A 795 -38.28 23.54 54.12
N GLY A 796 -38.69 24.30 53.08
CA GLY A 796 -39.94 25.07 53.15
C GLY A 796 -40.18 26.04 52.04
N ASP A 797 -41.41 26.54 51.93
CA ASP A 797 -41.83 27.46 50.86
C ASP A 797 -41.31 28.89 51.07
N ASN A 798 -40.82 29.22 52.27
CA ASN A 798 -40.24 30.54 52.61
C ASN A 798 -38.72 30.65 52.43
N VAL A 799 -38.07 29.58 51.95
CA VAL A 799 -36.62 29.49 51.81
C VAL A 799 -36.12 30.33 50.66
N VAL A 800 -35.07 31.09 50.90
CA VAL A 800 -34.19 31.68 49.92
C VAL A 800 -32.77 31.25 50.26
N ALA A 801 -32.06 30.63 49.37
CA ALA A 801 -30.67 30.27 49.63
C ALA A 801 -29.76 30.67 48.47
N ILE A 802 -28.55 31.10 48.84
CA ILE A 802 -27.44 31.23 47.88
C ILE A 802 -26.20 30.55 48.47
N ILE A 803 -25.64 29.65 47.71
CA ILE A 803 -24.46 28.89 48.09
C ILE A 803 -23.36 29.16 47.05
N ALA A 804 -22.19 29.55 47.57
CA ALA A 804 -21.00 29.69 46.74
C ALA A 804 -20.07 28.50 46.98
N GLY A 805 -19.71 27.79 45.93
CA GLY A 805 -18.69 26.74 45.91
C GLY A 805 -17.41 27.23 45.29
N VAL A 806 -16.31 27.15 46.00
CA VAL A 806 -14.99 27.52 45.52
C VAL A 806 -14.17 26.27 45.28
N ASN A 807 -13.62 26.14 44.08
CA ASN A 807 -12.73 25.04 43.73
C ASN A 807 -11.51 25.58 42.95
N GLY A 808 -10.38 25.73 43.65
CA GLY A 808 -9.21 26.40 43.10
C GLY A 808 -9.50 27.86 42.73
N GLU A 809 -9.21 28.24 41.49
CA GLU A 809 -9.44 29.62 40.96
C GLU A 809 -10.85 29.82 40.39
N LYS A 810 -11.75 28.89 40.52
CA LYS A 810 -13.15 28.98 40.04
C LYS A 810 -14.15 28.92 41.16
N ALA A 811 -15.19 29.77 41.06
CA ALA A 811 -16.31 29.71 41.99
C ALA A 811 -17.64 29.58 41.21
N ASN A 812 -18.54 28.77 41.76
CA ASN A 812 -19.90 28.62 41.27
C ASN A 812 -20.90 29.04 42.35
N LEU A 813 -21.95 29.71 41.94
CA LEU A 813 -23.05 30.15 42.77
C LEU A 813 -24.30 29.35 42.42
N VAL A 814 -24.99 28.85 43.44
CA VAL A 814 -26.34 28.24 43.29
C VAL A 814 -27.29 29.08 44.12
N ALA A 815 -28.39 29.54 43.55
CA ALA A 815 -29.50 30.13 44.26
C ALA A 815 -30.75 29.29 44.14
N VAL A 816 -31.49 29.16 45.22
CA VAL A 816 -32.82 28.51 45.23
C VAL A 816 -33.83 29.35 45.97
N CYS A 817 -35.09 29.30 45.54
CA CYS A 817 -36.21 30.05 46.12
C CYS A 817 -37.43 29.11 46.27
N GLY A 818 -38.04 29.12 47.45
CA GLY A 818 -39.32 28.49 47.70
C GLY A 818 -40.50 29.28 47.09
N LYS A 819 -41.67 28.66 47.11
CA LYS A 819 -42.88 29.22 46.41
C LYS A 819 -43.30 30.56 46.96
N ASN A 820 -43.27 30.78 48.29
CA ASN A 820 -43.62 32.06 48.90
C ASN A 820 -42.59 33.15 48.63
N ALA A 821 -41.30 32.81 48.51
CA ALA A 821 -40.28 33.73 48.11
C ALA A 821 -40.49 34.26 46.68
N ILE A 822 -40.83 33.29 45.78
CA ILE A 822 -41.15 33.63 44.37
C ILE A 822 -42.42 34.50 44.29
N ALA A 823 -43.44 34.21 45.09
CA ALA A 823 -44.70 35.01 45.17
C ALA A 823 -44.43 36.43 45.64
N LYS A 824 -43.46 36.65 46.57
CA LYS A 824 -42.99 37.94 47.03
C LYS A 824 -42.02 38.69 46.09
N GLY A 825 -41.74 38.10 44.90
CA GLY A 825 -40.89 38.72 43.85
C GLY A 825 -39.45 38.21 43.84
N VAL A 826 -38.98 37.44 44.81
CA VAL A 826 -37.59 36.94 44.87
C VAL A 826 -37.46 35.71 44.02
N LYS A 827 -36.79 35.80 42.91
CA LYS A 827 -36.55 34.71 41.95
C LYS A 827 -35.08 34.29 41.96
N ALA A 828 -34.78 33.01 42.00
CA ALA A 828 -33.40 32.47 42.03
C ALA A 828 -32.55 32.96 40.86
N GLY A 829 -33.12 33.03 39.64
CA GLY A 829 -32.42 33.52 38.45
C GLY A 829 -32.01 34.98 38.51
N ASP A 830 -32.87 35.86 39.14
CA ASP A 830 -32.56 37.28 39.33
C ASP A 830 -31.52 37.47 40.44
N LEU A 831 -31.73 36.76 41.60
CA LEU A 831 -30.82 36.80 42.74
C LEU A 831 -29.39 36.34 42.34
N VAL A 832 -29.25 35.17 41.67
CA VAL A 832 -27.92 34.67 41.29
C VAL A 832 -27.22 35.56 40.28
N ARG A 833 -27.98 36.20 39.40
CA ARG A 833 -27.44 37.11 38.39
C ARG A 833 -26.86 38.38 39.03
N GLU A 834 -27.58 39.01 39.95
CA GLU A 834 -27.12 40.21 40.64
C GLU A 834 -25.89 39.92 41.50
N ILE A 835 -25.88 38.82 42.22
CA ILE A 835 -24.76 38.44 43.10
C ILE A 835 -23.54 38.04 42.25
N ALA A 836 -23.73 37.25 41.17
CA ALA A 836 -22.62 36.86 40.28
C ALA A 836 -21.99 38.08 39.61
N LYS A 837 -22.78 39.11 39.27
CA LYS A 837 -22.28 40.36 38.64
C LYS A 837 -21.32 41.10 39.59
N LEU A 838 -21.56 41.10 40.90
CA LEU A 838 -20.66 41.69 41.89
C LEU A 838 -19.32 40.96 41.97
N ALA A 839 -19.30 39.65 41.69
CA ALA A 839 -18.09 38.84 41.63
C ALA A 839 -17.55 38.69 40.17
N GLY A 840 -17.87 39.64 39.27
CA GLY A 840 -17.34 39.64 37.87
C GLY A 840 -17.82 38.45 37.03
N GLY A 841 -18.88 37.78 37.40
CA GLY A 841 -19.44 36.62 36.78
C GLY A 841 -20.81 36.85 36.13
N GLY A 842 -21.47 35.76 35.79
CA GLY A 842 -22.79 35.78 35.18
C GLY A 842 -23.45 34.40 35.17
N GLY A 843 -24.75 34.41 35.04
CA GLY A 843 -25.55 33.20 35.01
C GLY A 843 -27.03 33.51 35.10
N GLY A 844 -27.84 32.48 35.37
CA GLY A 844 -29.28 32.60 35.49
C GLY A 844 -29.91 31.25 35.56
N GLY A 845 -31.21 31.19 35.49
CA GLY A 845 -31.95 29.95 35.57
C GLY A 845 -33.43 30.17 35.77
N ARG A 846 -34.10 29.16 36.29
CA ARG A 846 -35.51 29.16 36.60
C ARG A 846 -35.79 30.03 37.85
N PRO A 847 -37.02 30.46 38.07
CA PRO A 847 -37.40 31.23 39.27
C PRO A 847 -37.14 30.50 40.57
N ASP A 848 -37.18 29.18 40.59
CA ASP A 848 -37.04 28.32 41.75
C ASP A 848 -35.61 27.81 41.96
N SER A 849 -34.75 27.73 40.93
CA SER A 849 -33.38 27.30 41.01
C SER A 849 -32.53 27.84 39.88
N ALA A 850 -31.36 28.40 40.16
CA ALA A 850 -30.46 29.00 39.16
C ALA A 850 -29.00 28.87 39.57
N MET A 851 -28.12 28.89 38.60
CA MET A 851 -26.66 28.82 38.77
C MET A 851 -25.94 29.93 38.01
N ALA A 852 -24.81 30.35 38.59
CA ALA A 852 -23.90 31.31 37.93
C ALA A 852 -22.45 30.95 38.26
N GLY A 853 -21.53 31.36 37.38
CA GLY A 853 -20.11 31.36 37.66
C GLY A 853 -19.64 32.68 38.20
N ALA A 854 -18.72 32.73 39.16
CA ALA A 854 -18.01 33.91 39.61
C ALA A 854 -16.56 33.83 39.13
N LYS A 855 -16.10 34.93 38.45
CA LYS A 855 -14.75 34.97 37.85
C LYS A 855 -13.71 35.56 38.81
N ASP A 856 -14.15 36.40 39.74
CA ASP A 856 -13.29 37.08 40.70
C ASP A 856 -13.59 36.58 42.13
N ILE A 857 -12.81 35.58 42.57
CA ILE A 857 -12.97 34.96 43.86
C ILE A 857 -12.71 35.98 45.02
N SER A 858 -11.84 36.97 44.81
CA SER A 858 -11.52 37.99 45.81
C SER A 858 -12.72 38.84 46.17
N LYS A 859 -13.70 38.99 45.28
CA LYS A 859 -14.94 39.74 45.52
C LYS A 859 -16.11 38.85 45.94
N LEU A 860 -15.90 37.56 46.13
CA LEU A 860 -16.97 36.62 46.44
C LEU A 860 -17.57 36.87 47.81
N ASP A 861 -16.75 37.21 48.79
CA ASP A 861 -17.22 37.49 50.17
C ASP A 861 -18.05 38.78 50.24
N ASP A 862 -17.61 39.85 49.48
CA ASP A 862 -18.36 41.09 49.34
C ASP A 862 -19.71 40.87 48.61
N ALA A 863 -19.69 40.02 47.56
CA ALA A 863 -20.91 39.66 46.86
C ALA A 863 -21.88 38.86 47.72
N LEU A 864 -21.39 37.94 48.57
CA LEU A 864 -22.22 37.19 49.53
C LEU A 864 -22.76 38.10 50.64
N ALA A 865 -22.00 39.09 51.13
CA ALA A 865 -22.45 40.06 52.10
C ALA A 865 -23.59 40.97 51.59
N ALA A 866 -23.64 41.19 50.24
CA ALA A 866 -24.70 41.98 49.61
C ALA A 866 -26.03 41.22 49.41
N VAL A 867 -26.06 39.91 49.66
CA VAL A 867 -27.21 39.03 49.40
C VAL A 867 -28.46 39.47 50.16
N GLU A 868 -28.35 39.81 51.45
CA GLU A 868 -29.48 40.23 52.26
C GLU A 868 -30.11 41.51 51.69
N GLN A 869 -29.30 42.48 51.34
CA GLN A 869 -29.75 43.76 50.78
C GLN A 869 -30.40 43.54 49.41
N THR A 870 -29.82 42.63 48.58
CA THR A 870 -30.37 42.29 47.30
C THR A 870 -31.73 41.60 47.41
N VAL A 871 -31.87 40.68 48.34
CA VAL A 871 -33.16 40.03 48.61
C VAL A 871 -34.22 41.05 49.06
N LYS A 872 -33.89 42.02 49.99
CA LYS A 872 -34.76 43.11 50.38
C LYS A 872 -35.21 43.99 49.20
N SER A 873 -34.33 44.26 48.27
CA SER A 873 -34.66 45.05 47.08
C SER A 873 -35.57 44.31 46.06
N LEU A 874 -35.54 43.00 46.07
CA LEU A 874 -36.35 42.16 45.16
C LEU A 874 -37.76 41.86 45.69
N ILE A 875 -38.00 42.05 47.00
CA ILE A 875 -39.33 41.91 47.63
C ILE A 875 -40.22 43.04 47.12
N LYS A 876 -41.37 42.67 46.58
CA LYS A 876 -42.42 43.60 46.13
C LYS A 876 -43.52 43.75 47.11
#